data_4e8667f9ff6aeb8cbec30c5408eba192
#
_entry.id   4e8667f9ff6aeb8cbec30c5408eba192
#
_cell.length_a   1.000
_cell.length_b   1.000
_cell.length_c   1.000
_cell.angle_alpha   90.00
_cell.angle_beta   90.00
_cell.angle_gamma   90.00
#
_symmetry.space_group_name_H-M   'P 1'
#
loop_
_entity.id
_entity.type
_entity.pdbx_description
1 polymer ?
#
loop_
_entity_poly.entity_id
_entity_poly.type
_entity_poly.pdbx_seq_one_letter_code
_entity_poly.pdbx_strand_id
1 'polypeptide(L)'
;MVTALWLHRLFYSQLINSYFPVDQRTLNFDEAELLETLEFIRQIIAKNNFTHLLWAGDINADFLRNTGHTNRVRSFLDEFSLKKSWDKYEMDFTHSFTLNENTHISTVDHMFWNEDLDKFVIDAGVIHLPENTSDHEPIYCIVETILSDEEQPCQPQAQEKPSWKRATQEQKQCFSSQLENKLNILQIPSSVLECQDVHCKLSDHRSEIDNFMINILDCIEASSFETLPINKPSVNKPKKNVPGWNASVKPHRDKAWFWFSVWKSAGRPINTELHRIMRKTKNIYHYNVKKCKKNEEMIKRNKLLDACINGSSDIFEEIKKMRRSKPVVATSMDGKKDDIPGHFKTIYSQLYNSVDDHEDLQTLKESVERAVNVDSLDDVRKVTPEKVKEAAEKLKNNKSDPTYSFTSDCFKHGPDILFNMLSIGLKSCLVHGHITLFLLLATLLPLIKDKLGSISSSSNYRSIAISSIVLKLFDWIILLLFGESLGLDDLQYAYQAGASTTMCTWAVLETIGYFMRNGSEVYACTMDMTKAFDLLKHSLLFKKLMSSGLPAIFIRLLLFIYMMQTANVKWNGVYSSWFNLSNGVRQGGVISAILYCFYVNDLFERLRRKGHGCWINGSFCGIFGYSDDNFLLAPSLHALQQMLITCEEFAIEHNLRFSTHPEPKKCKTKCLAFLYKKRELPKLKLCGDDLPWVDVCKHLGNNVVNKYNGMKQDILIKRGIMVTKNIELNQEFFSSHPVSRVNVNQIYNSHFTGSPLWNLFSKEAIQLENSWNRSARLMWDLPLRTHRYLLEPITEVSHVKLLLAKQFLGFLSQIRKSPKLLPIELLDAVMYDVRSTTGYNLRRLMLLLNKTSVDQISVNDFKLIEYHPVSEEDKWKISFVKEITDVKFKQLDVDGFETEELEEILNFLCTS
;
A
#
# COMPACT_ATOMS: atom_id res chain seq x y z
N MET A 1 -12.38 37.49 15.39
CA MET A 1 -11.19 37.03 14.63
C MET A 1 -11.33 37.54 13.19
N VAL A 2 -10.39 38.35 12.72
CA VAL A 2 -10.44 38.89 11.37
C VAL A 2 -9.44 38.16 10.49
N THR A 3 -9.90 37.60 9.37
CA THR A 3 -9.02 36.92 8.39
C THR A 3 -9.13 37.69 7.06
N ALA A 4 -8.00 38.14 6.53
CA ALA A 4 -7.94 38.78 5.21
C ALA A 4 -7.27 37.86 4.20
N LEU A 5 -7.94 37.57 3.09
CA LEU A 5 -7.45 36.74 1.99
C LEU A 5 -7.21 37.61 0.76
N TRP A 6 -5.98 37.58 0.23
CA TRP A 6 -5.62 38.19 -1.03
C TRP A 6 -5.93 37.24 -2.18
N LEU A 7 -6.88 37.64 -3.05
CA LEU A 7 -7.12 36.95 -4.33
C LEU A 7 -6.29 37.64 -5.42
N HIS A 8 -5.01 37.24 -5.54
CA HIS A 8 -4.01 37.88 -6.40
C HIS A 8 -4.27 37.73 -7.92
N ARG A 9 -5.31 36.97 -8.34
CA ARG A 9 -5.63 36.72 -9.77
C ARG A 9 -6.94 37.38 -10.27
N LEU A 10 -7.66 38.05 -9.41
CA LEU A 10 -8.89 38.73 -9.74
C LEU A 10 -8.77 40.23 -9.37
N PHE A 11 -8.36 41.03 -10.33
CA PHE A 11 -8.47 42.49 -10.27
C PHE A 11 -8.24 43.12 -8.90
N TYR A 12 -7.05 43.06 -8.30
CA TYR A 12 -6.76 43.73 -7.02
C TYR A 12 -7.94 43.69 -6.02
N SER A 13 -8.53 42.50 -5.84
CA SER A 13 -9.69 42.26 -4.98
C SER A 13 -9.28 41.83 -3.59
N GLN A 14 -9.91 42.38 -2.57
CA GLN A 14 -9.70 41.98 -1.18
C GLN A 14 -11.00 41.42 -0.57
N LEU A 15 -10.89 40.25 0.05
CA LEU A 15 -11.93 39.63 0.85
C LEU A 15 -11.56 39.76 2.34
N ILE A 16 -12.43 40.43 3.13
CA ILE A 16 -12.32 40.50 4.58
C ILE A 16 -13.41 39.60 5.16
N ASN A 17 -13.04 38.69 6.07
CA ASN A 17 -13.98 37.91 6.86
C ASN A 17 -13.78 38.24 8.35
N SER A 18 -14.84 38.64 9.05
CA SER A 18 -14.76 39.06 10.44
C SER A 18 -15.82 38.39 11.30
N TYR A 19 -15.54 38.32 12.60
CA TYR A 19 -16.47 37.94 13.65
C TYR A 19 -16.41 39.01 14.72
N PHE A 20 -17.57 39.59 15.03
CA PHE A 20 -17.71 40.64 16.00
C PHE A 20 -18.24 40.12 17.35
N PRO A 21 -17.94 40.81 18.48
CA PRO A 21 -18.49 40.46 19.77
C PRO A 21 -20.02 40.59 19.80
N VAL A 22 -20.68 39.74 20.60
CA VAL A 22 -22.13 39.73 20.75
C VAL A 22 -22.56 40.96 21.58
N ASP A 23 -23.60 41.69 21.12
CA ASP A 23 -24.27 42.78 21.85
C ASP A 23 -25.03 42.19 23.06
N GLN A 24 -24.37 42.08 24.23
CA GLN A 24 -24.99 41.63 25.46
C GLN A 24 -25.63 42.79 26.22
N ARG A 25 -26.96 42.82 26.31
CA ARG A 25 -27.73 43.86 27.01
C ARG A 25 -27.55 43.90 28.54
N THR A 26 -26.79 42.97 29.13
CA THR A 26 -26.56 42.83 30.57
C THR A 26 -25.09 42.55 30.87
N LEU A 27 -24.44 43.56 31.49
CA LEU A 27 -23.08 43.56 32.01
C LEU A 27 -21.97 43.78 30.97
N ASN A 28 -21.47 44.99 30.91
CA ASN A 28 -20.24 45.48 30.26
C ASN A 28 -20.06 44.99 28.82
N PHE A 29 -20.82 45.55 27.90
CA PHE A 29 -20.49 45.60 26.49
C PHE A 29 -19.07 46.15 26.36
N ASP A 30 -18.14 45.35 25.88
CA ASP A 30 -16.77 45.79 25.63
C ASP A 30 -16.76 46.58 24.30
N GLU A 31 -17.22 47.84 24.42
CA GLU A 31 -17.22 48.81 23.31
C GLU A 31 -15.78 48.97 22.76
N ALA A 32 -14.79 48.72 23.57
CA ALA A 32 -13.38 48.73 23.21
C ALA A 32 -13.04 47.64 22.21
N GLU A 33 -13.54 46.39 22.35
CA GLU A 33 -13.28 45.28 21.41
C GLU A 33 -13.93 45.52 20.04
N LEU A 34 -15.14 46.11 20.03
CA LEU A 34 -15.79 46.52 18.79
C LEU A 34 -14.99 47.61 18.05
N LEU A 35 -14.57 48.65 18.78
CA LEU A 35 -13.79 49.75 18.19
C LEU A 35 -12.41 49.27 17.72
N GLU A 36 -11.76 48.42 18.50
CA GLU A 36 -10.49 47.82 18.11
C GLU A 36 -10.63 46.96 16.82
N THR A 37 -11.71 46.19 16.70
CA THR A 37 -11.98 45.37 15.50
C THR A 37 -12.25 46.25 14.27
N LEU A 38 -13.06 47.31 14.41
CA LEU A 38 -13.32 48.27 13.34
C LEU A 38 -12.05 49.04 12.95
N GLU A 39 -11.23 49.45 13.94
CA GLU A 39 -9.94 50.10 13.67
C GLU A 39 -8.98 49.19 12.93
N PHE A 40 -8.95 47.90 13.25
CA PHE A 40 -8.15 46.91 12.53
C PHE A 40 -8.60 46.78 11.07
N ILE A 41 -9.92 46.73 10.82
CA ILE A 41 -10.48 46.70 9.46
C ILE A 41 -10.13 47.99 8.71
N ARG A 42 -10.22 49.16 9.39
CA ARG A 42 -9.82 50.46 8.83
C ARG A 42 -8.36 50.44 8.37
N GLN A 43 -7.45 49.90 9.18
CA GLN A 43 -6.04 49.77 8.83
C GLN A 43 -5.83 48.82 7.63
N ILE A 44 -6.60 47.73 7.53
CA ILE A 44 -6.55 46.86 6.37
C ILE A 44 -7.00 47.62 5.10
N ILE A 45 -8.10 48.35 5.18
CA ILE A 45 -8.63 49.12 4.07
C ILE A 45 -7.64 50.24 3.65
N ALA A 46 -7.09 50.97 4.61
CA ALA A 46 -6.17 52.08 4.33
C ALA A 46 -4.80 51.66 3.82
N LYS A 47 -4.30 50.46 4.21
CA LYS A 47 -2.94 49.99 3.90
C LYS A 47 -2.82 49.40 2.50
N ASN A 48 -3.91 49.03 1.85
CA ASN A 48 -3.88 48.26 0.61
C ASN A 48 -4.61 49.01 -0.53
N ASN A 49 -3.95 49.19 -1.66
CA ASN A 49 -4.55 49.72 -2.88
C ASN A 49 -5.34 48.58 -3.58
N PHE A 50 -6.60 48.40 -3.26
CA PHE A 50 -7.49 47.46 -3.96
C PHE A 50 -8.62 48.24 -4.65
N THR A 51 -9.02 47.74 -5.83
CA THR A 51 -10.13 48.28 -6.59
C THR A 51 -11.48 47.72 -6.09
N HIS A 52 -11.49 46.43 -5.68
CA HIS A 52 -12.70 45.73 -5.25
C HIS A 52 -12.56 45.23 -3.82
N LEU A 53 -13.52 45.59 -2.99
CA LEU A 53 -13.60 45.15 -1.59
C LEU A 53 -14.88 44.37 -1.34
N LEU A 54 -14.77 43.16 -0.79
CA LEU A 54 -15.88 42.40 -0.22
C LEU A 54 -15.56 42.11 1.26
N TRP A 55 -16.42 42.60 2.13
CA TRP A 55 -16.36 42.32 3.57
C TRP A 55 -17.57 41.49 3.97
N ALA A 56 -17.37 40.32 4.57
CA ALA A 56 -18.42 39.40 4.98
C ALA A 56 -18.14 38.85 6.38
N GLY A 57 -19.16 38.43 7.10
CA GLY A 57 -19.01 37.77 8.38
C GLY A 57 -20.18 37.95 9.34
N ASP A 58 -20.01 37.37 10.53
CA ASP A 58 -20.89 37.53 11.66
C ASP A 58 -20.55 38.87 12.35
N ILE A 59 -21.39 39.88 12.08
CA ILE A 59 -21.21 41.25 12.58
C ILE A 59 -21.92 41.44 13.92
N ASN A 60 -22.73 40.45 14.34
CA ASN A 60 -23.58 40.52 15.53
C ASN A 60 -24.43 41.80 15.62
N ALA A 61 -24.71 42.43 14.50
CA ALA A 61 -25.51 43.65 14.37
C ALA A 61 -26.77 43.35 13.53
N ASP A 62 -27.95 43.43 14.14
CA ASP A 62 -29.21 43.36 13.41
C ASP A 62 -29.63 44.77 13.03
N PHE A 63 -29.47 45.14 11.76
CA PHE A 63 -29.74 46.50 11.27
C PHE A 63 -31.20 46.91 11.30
N LEU A 64 -32.12 46.00 11.60
CA LEU A 64 -33.52 46.34 11.91
C LEU A 64 -33.67 46.88 13.32
N ARG A 65 -32.62 46.75 14.16
CA ARG A 65 -32.59 47.25 15.55
C ARG A 65 -31.68 48.48 15.64
N ASN A 66 -32.09 49.45 16.42
CA ASN A 66 -31.30 50.68 16.62
C ASN A 66 -30.53 50.57 17.93
N THR A 67 -29.37 49.86 17.92
CA THR A 67 -28.47 49.72 19.09
C THR A 67 -27.21 50.57 18.88
N GLY A 68 -26.48 50.82 19.98
CA GLY A 68 -25.18 51.52 19.92
C GLY A 68 -24.21 50.81 19.00
N HIS A 69 -24.16 49.45 19.07
CA HIS A 69 -23.36 48.59 18.21
C HIS A 69 -23.71 48.81 16.73
N THR A 70 -25.00 48.69 16.39
CA THR A 70 -25.48 48.81 15.00
C THR A 70 -25.18 50.22 14.45
N ASN A 71 -25.30 51.28 15.25
CA ASN A 71 -25.04 52.66 14.82
C ASN A 71 -23.54 52.88 14.52
N ARG A 72 -22.65 52.29 15.29
CA ARG A 72 -21.21 52.39 15.04
C ARG A 72 -20.81 51.67 13.77
N VAL A 73 -21.36 50.48 13.52
CA VAL A 73 -21.12 49.75 12.25
C VAL A 73 -21.67 50.56 11.07
N ARG A 74 -22.88 51.19 11.21
CA ARG A 74 -23.40 52.07 10.15
C ARG A 74 -22.46 53.25 9.86
N SER A 75 -22.00 53.96 10.90
CA SER A 75 -21.07 55.07 10.70
C SER A 75 -19.78 54.63 10.00
N PHE A 76 -19.29 53.44 10.30
CA PHE A 76 -18.13 52.87 9.62
C PHE A 76 -18.41 52.51 8.14
N LEU A 77 -19.59 51.98 7.83
CA LEU A 77 -20.00 51.71 6.45
C LEU A 77 -20.13 52.99 5.63
N ASP A 78 -20.68 54.02 6.24
CA ASP A 78 -20.84 55.36 5.60
C ASP A 78 -19.46 56.01 5.37
N GLU A 79 -18.53 55.89 6.31
CA GLU A 79 -17.16 56.43 6.19
C GLU A 79 -16.45 55.84 4.94
N PHE A 80 -16.61 54.51 4.66
CA PHE A 80 -15.97 53.87 3.51
C PHE A 80 -16.90 53.68 2.30
N SER A 81 -18.10 54.30 2.30
CA SER A 81 -19.11 54.18 1.25
C SER A 81 -19.41 52.73 0.85
N LEU A 82 -19.50 51.85 1.82
CA LEU A 82 -19.78 50.42 1.61
C LEU A 82 -21.28 50.17 1.50
N LYS A 83 -21.67 49.52 0.41
CA LYS A 83 -23.04 49.07 0.16
C LYS A 83 -23.34 47.78 0.91
N LYS A 84 -24.57 47.57 1.33
CA LYS A 84 -25.04 46.39 2.06
C LYS A 84 -25.77 45.46 1.10
N SER A 85 -25.61 44.14 1.26
CA SER A 85 -26.25 43.14 0.39
C SER A 85 -27.78 43.29 0.32
N TRP A 86 -28.42 43.61 1.42
CA TRP A 86 -29.90 43.81 1.48
C TRP A 86 -30.41 45.12 0.93
N ASP A 87 -29.58 46.08 0.60
CA ASP A 87 -30.00 47.28 -0.11
C ASP A 87 -30.34 47.00 -1.58
N LYS A 88 -29.81 45.88 -2.10
CA LYS A 88 -29.96 45.50 -3.51
C LYS A 88 -30.69 44.16 -3.70
N TYR A 89 -30.58 43.23 -2.76
CA TYR A 89 -31.12 41.88 -2.83
C TYR A 89 -32.01 41.56 -1.61
N GLU A 90 -33.07 40.77 -1.82
CA GLU A 90 -33.93 40.32 -0.75
C GLU A 90 -33.17 39.27 0.11
N MET A 91 -32.89 39.62 1.35
CA MET A 91 -32.16 38.76 2.28
C MET A 91 -33.09 38.14 3.31
N ASP A 92 -33.00 36.86 3.56
CA ASP A 92 -33.71 36.17 4.62
C ASP A 92 -32.91 36.24 5.95
N PHE A 93 -33.46 35.71 7.05
CA PHE A 93 -32.74 35.65 8.32
C PHE A 93 -31.46 34.79 8.23
N THR A 94 -30.43 35.24 8.92
CA THR A 94 -29.15 34.51 8.96
C THR A 94 -28.91 33.72 10.24
N HIS A 95 -29.62 34.05 11.30
CA HIS A 95 -29.47 33.42 12.62
C HIS A 95 -30.83 33.11 13.23
N SER A 96 -30.94 31.96 13.93
CA SER A 96 -32.17 31.58 14.60
C SER A 96 -31.88 30.83 15.92
N PHE A 97 -32.50 31.27 17.00
CA PHE A 97 -32.42 30.61 18.31
C PHE A 97 -33.79 30.44 18.95
N THR A 98 -33.94 29.52 19.90
CA THR A 98 -35.19 29.26 20.58
C THR A 98 -35.07 29.58 22.07
N LEU A 99 -36.00 30.43 22.57
CA LEU A 99 -36.14 30.77 23.98
C LEU A 99 -37.59 30.55 24.37
N ASN A 100 -37.89 29.78 25.43
CA ASN A 100 -39.22 29.51 25.96
C ASN A 100 -40.24 29.11 24.87
N GLU A 101 -39.87 28.08 24.05
CA GLU A 101 -40.64 27.53 22.92
C GLU A 101 -40.82 28.46 21.72
N ASN A 102 -40.49 29.75 21.81
CA ASN A 102 -40.53 30.69 20.68
C ASN A 102 -39.20 30.72 19.92
N THR A 103 -39.30 30.74 18.60
CA THR A 103 -38.13 30.94 17.74
C THR A 103 -37.94 32.40 17.45
N HIS A 104 -36.79 32.91 17.83
CA HIS A 104 -36.35 34.24 17.46
C HIS A 104 -35.44 34.17 16.27
N ILE A 105 -35.63 35.06 15.31
CA ILE A 105 -34.82 35.21 14.12
C ILE A 105 -34.14 36.58 14.12
N SER A 106 -32.97 36.64 13.54
CA SER A 106 -32.21 37.86 13.35
C SER A 106 -31.32 37.77 12.13
N THR A 107 -30.92 38.92 11.58
CA THR A 107 -29.94 39.01 10.51
C THR A 107 -28.69 39.62 11.08
N VAL A 108 -27.71 38.78 11.42
CA VAL A 108 -26.44 39.17 12.10
C VAL A 108 -25.22 38.90 11.23
N ASP A 109 -25.35 38.03 10.23
CA ASP A 109 -24.31 37.75 9.23
C ASP A 109 -24.59 38.67 8.02
N HIS A 110 -23.57 39.40 7.60
CA HIS A 110 -23.72 40.43 6.57
C HIS A 110 -22.61 40.37 5.52
N MET A 111 -22.90 40.95 4.35
CA MET A 111 -21.93 41.21 3.30
C MET A 111 -21.99 42.67 2.89
N PHE A 112 -20.84 43.30 2.80
CA PHE A 112 -20.65 44.68 2.37
C PHE A 112 -19.62 44.72 1.26
N TRP A 113 -19.82 45.62 0.29
CA TRP A 113 -18.86 45.80 -0.80
C TRP A 113 -18.83 47.28 -1.24
N ASN A 114 -17.70 47.64 -1.90
CA ASN A 114 -17.54 48.98 -2.42
C ASN A 114 -18.26 49.16 -3.78
N GLU A 115 -18.43 50.41 -4.22
CA GLU A 115 -19.16 50.74 -5.44
C GLU A 115 -18.57 50.14 -6.71
N ASP A 116 -17.24 49.94 -6.74
CA ASP A 116 -16.58 49.31 -7.90
C ASP A 116 -16.88 47.83 -8.01
N LEU A 117 -17.03 47.10 -6.89
CA LEU A 117 -17.44 45.69 -6.90
C LEU A 117 -18.94 45.56 -7.18
N ASP A 118 -19.77 46.53 -6.78
CA ASP A 118 -21.23 46.48 -6.96
C ASP A 118 -21.68 46.27 -8.41
N LYS A 119 -20.89 46.75 -9.37
CA LYS A 119 -21.14 46.61 -10.81
C LYS A 119 -21.02 45.14 -11.29
N PHE A 120 -20.30 44.33 -10.54
CA PHE A 120 -20.01 42.92 -10.87
C PHE A 120 -20.80 41.93 -10.00
N VAL A 121 -21.50 42.41 -8.96
CA VAL A 121 -22.34 41.53 -8.13
C VAL A 121 -23.64 41.24 -8.85
N ILE A 122 -23.84 39.95 -9.20
CA ILE A 122 -25.01 39.43 -9.92
C ILE A 122 -26.12 39.04 -8.97
N ASP A 123 -25.76 38.40 -7.84
CA ASP A 123 -26.70 37.85 -6.89
C ASP A 123 -26.08 37.72 -5.48
N ALA A 124 -26.87 37.87 -4.44
CA ALA A 124 -26.49 37.63 -3.07
C ALA A 124 -27.70 37.17 -2.24
N GLY A 125 -27.47 36.30 -1.25
CA GLY A 125 -28.58 35.78 -0.48
C GLY A 125 -28.15 34.86 0.66
N VAL A 126 -29.13 34.18 1.25
CA VAL A 126 -28.93 33.21 2.35
C VAL A 126 -29.23 31.81 1.85
N ILE A 127 -28.39 30.86 2.21
CA ILE A 127 -28.55 29.45 1.83
C ILE A 127 -29.11 28.67 3.01
N HIS A 128 -30.35 28.27 2.93
CA HIS A 128 -30.95 27.36 3.93
C HIS A 128 -30.70 25.91 3.56
N LEU A 129 -29.86 25.23 4.33
CA LEU A 129 -29.50 23.84 4.14
C LEU A 129 -29.96 22.95 5.31
N PRO A 130 -30.58 21.78 5.05
CA PRO A 130 -30.96 20.87 6.11
C PRO A 130 -29.76 20.27 6.84
N GLU A 131 -28.60 20.27 6.20
CA GLU A 131 -27.33 19.76 6.76
C GLU A 131 -26.57 20.80 7.58
N ASN A 132 -27.04 22.04 7.58
CA ASN A 132 -26.39 23.09 8.37
C ASN A 132 -26.48 22.76 9.86
N THR A 133 -25.30 22.60 10.50
CA THR A 133 -25.19 22.25 11.93
C THR A 133 -24.98 23.44 12.83
N SER A 134 -25.02 24.65 12.26
CA SER A 134 -24.95 25.91 12.97
C SER A 134 -26.36 26.48 13.20
N ASP A 135 -26.50 27.35 14.17
CA ASP A 135 -27.63 28.27 14.36
C ASP A 135 -27.59 29.46 13.39
N HIS A 136 -26.42 29.67 12.73
CA HIS A 136 -26.26 30.61 11.62
C HIS A 136 -26.47 29.92 10.27
N GLU A 137 -27.12 30.60 9.34
CA GLU A 137 -27.29 30.14 7.96
C GLU A 137 -26.18 30.74 7.07
N PRO A 138 -25.62 29.97 6.13
CA PRO A 138 -24.60 30.48 5.20
C PRO A 138 -25.14 31.58 4.31
N ILE A 139 -24.31 32.62 4.10
CA ILE A 139 -24.57 33.69 3.13
C ILE A 139 -23.71 33.48 1.88
N TYR A 140 -24.20 33.93 0.71
CA TYR A 140 -23.48 33.84 -0.55
C TYR A 140 -23.54 35.13 -1.36
N CYS A 141 -22.49 35.37 -2.16
CA CYS A 141 -22.45 36.45 -3.15
C CYS A 141 -21.87 35.87 -4.45
N ILE A 142 -22.54 36.15 -5.56
CA ILE A 142 -22.09 35.75 -6.90
C ILE A 142 -21.57 37.01 -7.60
N VAL A 143 -20.31 36.95 -8.01
CA VAL A 143 -19.63 38.05 -8.71
C VAL A 143 -19.28 37.58 -10.11
N GLU A 144 -19.66 38.37 -11.13
CA GLU A 144 -19.27 38.16 -12.49
C GLU A 144 -17.80 38.51 -12.68
N THR A 145 -17.00 37.60 -13.26
CA THR A 145 -15.59 37.86 -13.54
C THR A 145 -15.28 37.51 -14.97
N ILE A 146 -14.54 38.35 -15.65
CA ILE A 146 -13.95 38.02 -16.97
C ILE A 146 -12.64 37.28 -16.69
N LEU A 147 -12.63 35.98 -16.94
CA LEU A 147 -11.39 35.20 -16.94
C LEU A 147 -10.61 35.56 -18.22
N SER A 148 -9.42 36.12 -18.10
CA SER A 148 -8.47 36.16 -19.22
C SER A 148 -8.09 34.74 -19.59
N ASP A 149 -8.13 34.36 -20.86
CA ASP A 149 -7.70 33.11 -21.45
C ASP A 149 -6.17 32.91 -21.36
N GLU A 150 -5.59 33.01 -20.19
CA GLU A 150 -4.31 32.37 -19.93
C GLU A 150 -4.62 30.90 -19.68
N GLU A 151 -4.19 30.05 -20.61
CA GLU A 151 -4.25 28.58 -20.52
C GLU A 151 -3.73 28.13 -19.15
N GLN A 152 -4.63 27.92 -18.21
CA GLN A 152 -4.31 27.10 -17.04
C GLN A 152 -4.00 25.71 -17.61
N PRO A 153 -2.85 25.11 -17.24
CA PRO A 153 -2.63 23.70 -17.55
C PRO A 153 -3.84 22.95 -17.02
N CYS A 154 -4.60 22.33 -17.92
CA CYS A 154 -5.77 21.55 -17.61
C CYS A 154 -5.45 20.66 -16.40
N GLN A 155 -6.03 20.95 -15.24
CA GLN A 155 -6.01 19.97 -14.16
C GLN A 155 -6.69 18.74 -14.73
N PRO A 156 -6.02 17.59 -14.77
CA PRO A 156 -6.62 16.39 -15.34
C PRO A 156 -7.91 16.13 -14.56
N GLN A 157 -9.02 16.18 -15.25
CA GLN A 157 -10.30 15.77 -14.68
C GLN A 157 -10.11 14.34 -14.18
N ALA A 158 -10.22 14.15 -12.88
CA ALA A 158 -10.11 12.83 -12.32
C ALA A 158 -11.23 11.97 -12.92
N GLN A 159 -10.84 10.97 -13.73
CA GLN A 159 -11.76 10.12 -14.47
C GLN A 159 -12.68 9.36 -13.51
N GLU A 160 -13.95 9.31 -13.82
CA GLU A 160 -14.93 8.42 -13.19
C GLU A 160 -14.48 6.97 -13.41
N LYS A 161 -14.50 6.13 -12.37
CA LYS A 161 -14.06 4.73 -12.48
C LYS A 161 -15.06 3.78 -11.85
N PRO A 162 -15.45 2.71 -12.55
CA PRO A 162 -16.22 1.62 -11.97
C PRO A 162 -15.52 0.99 -10.78
N SER A 163 -16.26 0.60 -9.75
CA SER A 163 -15.71 0.03 -8.53
C SER A 163 -16.25 -1.37 -8.25
N TRP A 164 -15.48 -2.38 -8.59
CA TRP A 164 -15.78 -3.76 -8.28
C TRP A 164 -15.93 -4.04 -6.77
N LYS A 165 -15.09 -3.39 -5.96
CA LYS A 165 -15.11 -3.54 -4.48
C LYS A 165 -16.43 -3.09 -3.84
N ARG A 166 -17.12 -2.12 -4.44
CA ARG A 166 -18.40 -1.58 -3.94
C ARG A 166 -19.62 -2.27 -4.51
N ALA A 167 -19.44 -3.09 -5.54
CA ALA A 167 -20.51 -3.73 -6.26
C ALA A 167 -21.18 -4.82 -5.40
N THR A 168 -22.52 -4.87 -5.43
CA THR A 168 -23.31 -5.97 -4.87
C THR A 168 -23.14 -7.23 -5.71
N GLN A 169 -23.53 -8.38 -5.18
CA GLN A 169 -23.48 -9.64 -5.92
C GLN A 169 -24.36 -9.60 -7.17
N GLU A 170 -25.53 -8.97 -7.09
CA GLU A 170 -26.44 -8.78 -8.22
C GLU A 170 -25.81 -7.94 -9.33
N GLN A 171 -25.14 -6.82 -8.96
CA GLN A 171 -24.42 -5.98 -9.92
C GLN A 171 -23.27 -6.71 -10.63
N LYS A 172 -22.57 -7.59 -9.91
CA LYS A 172 -21.52 -8.44 -10.50
C LYS A 172 -22.09 -9.48 -11.48
N GLN A 173 -23.24 -10.07 -11.16
CA GLN A 173 -23.94 -10.98 -12.06
C GLN A 173 -24.47 -10.23 -13.28
N CYS A 174 -25.05 -9.04 -13.08
CA CYS A 174 -25.50 -8.16 -14.16
C CYS A 174 -24.36 -7.79 -15.11
N PHE A 175 -23.17 -7.47 -14.57
CA PHE A 175 -21.97 -7.24 -15.38
C PHE A 175 -21.64 -8.44 -16.27
N SER A 176 -21.62 -9.66 -15.72
CA SER A 176 -21.30 -10.85 -16.49
C SER A 176 -22.31 -11.08 -17.63
N SER A 177 -23.62 -10.95 -17.35
CA SER A 177 -24.67 -11.12 -18.35
C SER A 177 -24.66 -10.02 -19.43
N GLN A 178 -24.42 -8.76 -19.05
CA GLN A 178 -24.32 -7.66 -20.01
C GLN A 178 -23.08 -7.79 -20.91
N LEU A 179 -21.96 -8.20 -20.34
CA LEU A 179 -20.75 -8.46 -21.11
C LEU A 179 -20.95 -9.62 -22.07
N GLU A 180 -21.59 -10.71 -21.63
CA GLU A 180 -21.93 -11.86 -22.49
C GLU A 180 -22.79 -11.44 -23.69
N ASN A 181 -23.83 -10.64 -23.47
CA ASN A 181 -24.69 -10.14 -24.52
C ASN A 181 -23.91 -9.29 -25.54
N LYS A 182 -23.04 -8.40 -25.09
CA LYS A 182 -22.24 -7.56 -25.99
C LYS A 182 -21.24 -8.37 -26.81
N LEU A 183 -20.57 -9.35 -26.16
CA LEU A 183 -19.59 -10.19 -26.84
C LEU A 183 -20.25 -11.15 -27.86
N ASN A 184 -21.50 -11.62 -27.62
CA ASN A 184 -22.24 -12.46 -28.56
C ASN A 184 -22.59 -11.73 -29.87
N ILE A 185 -22.70 -10.41 -29.85
CA ILE A 185 -23.00 -9.60 -31.04
C ILE A 185 -21.71 -9.23 -31.79
N LEU A 186 -20.54 -9.33 -31.14
CA LEU A 186 -19.27 -8.95 -31.75
C LEU A 186 -18.89 -9.95 -32.85
N GLN A 187 -18.77 -9.44 -34.10
CA GLN A 187 -18.32 -10.22 -35.23
C GLN A 187 -16.82 -10.49 -35.16
N ILE A 188 -16.42 -11.73 -35.38
CA ILE A 188 -15.00 -12.11 -35.43
C ILE A 188 -14.59 -12.03 -36.92
N PRO A 189 -13.60 -11.17 -37.27
CA PRO A 189 -13.11 -11.10 -38.65
C PRO A 189 -12.53 -12.45 -39.13
N SER A 190 -12.74 -12.79 -40.39
CA SER A 190 -12.23 -14.05 -40.95
C SER A 190 -10.70 -14.14 -40.91
N SER A 191 -10.00 -13.02 -41.06
CA SER A 191 -8.54 -12.95 -40.92
C SER A 191 -8.06 -13.32 -39.51
N VAL A 192 -8.84 -12.96 -38.45
CA VAL A 192 -8.55 -13.28 -37.05
C VAL A 192 -8.81 -14.76 -36.76
N LEU A 193 -9.84 -15.35 -37.39
CA LEU A 193 -10.27 -16.73 -37.14
C LEU A 193 -9.54 -17.77 -37.96
N GLU A 194 -9.30 -17.50 -39.26
CA GLU A 194 -8.91 -18.50 -40.25
C GLU A 194 -7.46 -18.39 -40.72
N CYS A 195 -6.80 -17.21 -40.54
CA CYS A 195 -5.43 -17.05 -41.02
C CYS A 195 -4.46 -17.95 -40.23
N GLN A 196 -3.80 -18.85 -40.95
CA GLN A 196 -2.78 -19.78 -40.46
C GLN A 196 -1.38 -19.50 -41.01
N ASP A 197 -1.23 -18.45 -41.83
CA ASP A 197 0.07 -18.05 -42.33
C ASP A 197 0.90 -17.36 -41.26
N VAL A 198 1.86 -18.11 -40.68
CA VAL A 198 2.75 -17.61 -39.59
C VAL A 198 3.70 -16.51 -40.09
N HIS A 199 3.81 -16.27 -41.38
CA HIS A 199 4.59 -15.19 -41.97
C HIS A 199 3.73 -14.09 -42.60
N CYS A 200 2.44 -14.08 -42.30
CA CYS A 200 1.50 -13.08 -42.77
C CYS A 200 1.92 -11.64 -42.40
N LYS A 201 2.09 -10.79 -43.41
CA LYS A 201 2.47 -9.38 -43.26
C LYS A 201 1.40 -8.42 -43.74
N LEU A 202 0.19 -8.91 -44.04
CA LEU A 202 -0.90 -8.10 -44.56
C LEU A 202 -1.30 -7.05 -43.48
N SER A 203 -1.30 -5.79 -43.92
CA SER A 203 -1.68 -4.64 -43.06
C SER A 203 -3.12 -4.74 -42.59
N ASP A 204 -4.01 -5.23 -43.48
CA ASP A 204 -5.44 -5.31 -43.23
C ASP A 204 -5.73 -6.33 -42.11
N HIS A 205 -5.05 -7.49 -42.13
CA HIS A 205 -5.15 -8.48 -41.04
C HIS A 205 -4.72 -7.92 -39.70
N ARG A 206 -3.62 -7.16 -39.66
CA ARG A 206 -3.15 -6.49 -38.42
C ARG A 206 -4.16 -5.47 -37.90
N SER A 207 -4.72 -4.67 -38.80
CA SER A 207 -5.75 -3.69 -38.44
C SER A 207 -7.02 -4.37 -37.93
N GLU A 208 -7.43 -5.50 -38.50
CA GLU A 208 -8.57 -6.28 -38.04
C GLU A 208 -8.30 -6.92 -36.65
N ILE A 209 -7.08 -7.42 -36.41
CA ILE A 209 -6.66 -7.93 -35.07
C ILE A 209 -6.71 -6.80 -34.03
N ASP A 210 -6.18 -5.62 -34.37
CA ASP A 210 -6.18 -4.46 -33.49
C ASP A 210 -7.60 -4.05 -33.11
N ASN A 211 -8.48 -3.92 -34.10
CA ASN A 211 -9.89 -3.57 -33.89
C ASN A 211 -10.63 -4.64 -33.11
N PHE A 212 -10.41 -5.92 -33.39
CA PHE A 212 -11.03 -7.01 -32.65
C PHE A 212 -10.64 -7.00 -31.18
N MET A 213 -9.35 -6.85 -30.85
CA MET A 213 -8.86 -6.75 -29.47
C MET A 213 -9.38 -5.52 -28.75
N ILE A 214 -9.42 -4.36 -29.41
CA ILE A 214 -9.96 -3.11 -28.85
C ILE A 214 -11.46 -3.27 -28.59
N ASN A 215 -12.24 -3.82 -29.51
CA ASN A 215 -13.68 -4.02 -29.34
C ASN A 215 -14.02 -4.93 -28.16
N ILE A 216 -13.23 -5.98 -27.89
CA ILE A 216 -13.40 -6.81 -26.67
C ILE A 216 -13.23 -5.93 -25.42
N LEU A 217 -12.19 -5.08 -25.36
CA LEU A 217 -11.90 -4.24 -24.22
C LEU A 217 -12.95 -3.15 -24.02
N ASP A 218 -13.45 -2.57 -25.10
CA ASP A 218 -14.54 -1.60 -25.08
C ASP A 218 -15.85 -2.22 -24.57
N CYS A 219 -16.14 -3.48 -24.92
CA CYS A 219 -17.27 -4.22 -24.34
C CYS A 219 -17.12 -4.39 -22.82
N ILE A 220 -15.92 -4.69 -22.33
CA ILE A 220 -15.64 -4.80 -20.89
C ILE A 220 -15.83 -3.44 -20.21
N GLU A 221 -15.30 -2.37 -20.79
CA GLU A 221 -15.40 -1.02 -20.21
C GLU A 221 -16.86 -0.55 -20.18
N ALA A 222 -17.57 -0.65 -21.29
CA ALA A 222 -18.98 -0.27 -21.40
C ALA A 222 -19.85 -1.05 -20.40
N SER A 223 -19.68 -2.38 -20.31
CA SER A 223 -20.41 -3.19 -19.32
C SER A 223 -20.09 -2.81 -17.89
N SER A 224 -18.84 -2.42 -17.61
CA SER A 224 -18.40 -1.96 -16.30
C SER A 224 -19.09 -0.65 -15.89
N PHE A 225 -19.21 0.31 -16.81
CA PHE A 225 -19.87 1.59 -16.53
C PHE A 225 -21.38 1.46 -16.39
N GLU A 226 -22.01 0.55 -17.12
CA GLU A 226 -23.45 0.33 -17.07
C GLU A 226 -23.93 -0.38 -15.80
N THR A 227 -23.11 -1.27 -15.22
CA THR A 227 -23.57 -2.19 -14.17
C THR A 227 -22.90 -1.95 -12.81
N LEU A 228 -21.66 -1.47 -12.79
CA LEU A 228 -20.91 -1.31 -11.55
C LEU A 228 -21.08 0.10 -10.95
N PRO A 229 -21.02 0.25 -9.62
CA PRO A 229 -21.10 1.55 -9.01
C PRO A 229 -19.88 2.41 -9.37
N ILE A 230 -20.12 3.66 -9.79
CA ILE A 230 -19.09 4.58 -10.24
C ILE A 230 -18.50 5.34 -9.05
N ASN A 231 -17.18 5.35 -8.95
CA ASN A 231 -16.45 6.23 -8.06
C ASN A 231 -16.33 7.62 -8.73
N LYS A 232 -17.21 8.56 -8.32
CA LYS A 232 -17.06 9.95 -8.74
C LYS A 232 -15.79 10.53 -8.09
N PRO A 233 -14.92 11.17 -8.86
CA PRO A 233 -13.78 11.86 -8.28
C PRO A 233 -14.30 12.92 -7.31
N SER A 234 -13.80 12.92 -6.10
CA SER A 234 -14.10 13.98 -5.14
C SER A 234 -13.39 15.24 -5.65
N VAL A 235 -14.16 16.14 -6.27
CA VAL A 235 -13.70 17.50 -6.53
C VAL A 235 -13.30 18.08 -5.17
N ASN A 236 -12.04 18.42 -5.05
CA ASN A 236 -11.29 18.89 -3.89
C ASN A 236 -12.05 19.68 -2.81
N LYS A 237 -12.93 19.03 -2.06
CA LYS A 237 -13.19 19.42 -0.67
C LYS A 237 -12.85 18.22 0.18
N PRO A 238 -11.98 18.34 1.18
CA PRO A 238 -11.81 17.28 2.14
C PRO A 238 -13.15 17.08 2.82
N LYS A 239 -13.96 16.12 2.35
CA LYS A 239 -15.14 15.69 3.08
C LYS A 239 -14.60 15.24 4.43
N LYS A 240 -14.82 16.02 5.48
CA LYS A 240 -14.62 15.54 6.85
C LYS A 240 -15.61 14.39 7.04
N ASN A 241 -15.22 13.19 6.69
CA ASN A 241 -16.05 12.01 6.91
C ASN A 241 -16.25 11.89 8.41
N VAL A 242 -17.50 12.02 8.84
CA VAL A 242 -17.87 11.76 10.23
C VAL A 242 -17.81 10.23 10.43
N PRO A 243 -16.97 9.71 11.30
CA PRO A 243 -16.90 8.28 11.58
C PRO A 243 -18.26 7.77 12.06
N GLY A 244 -18.64 6.55 11.67
CA GLY A 244 -19.95 6.00 12.01
C GLY A 244 -21.14 6.59 11.23
N TRP A 245 -20.90 7.36 10.17
CA TRP A 245 -21.93 8.03 9.38
C TRP A 245 -23.10 7.13 8.99
N ASN A 246 -22.84 5.98 8.36
CA ASN A 246 -23.89 5.11 7.84
C ASN A 246 -24.77 4.50 8.95
N ALA A 247 -24.16 4.13 10.08
CA ALA A 247 -24.87 3.47 11.18
C ALA A 247 -25.56 4.46 12.12
N SER A 248 -24.89 5.58 12.46
CA SER A 248 -25.33 6.43 13.56
C SER A 248 -25.82 7.82 13.14
N VAL A 249 -25.49 8.28 11.92
CA VAL A 249 -25.82 9.64 11.48
C VAL A 249 -26.79 9.67 10.30
N LYS A 250 -26.56 8.82 9.30
CA LYS A 250 -27.38 8.81 8.07
C LYS A 250 -28.88 8.67 8.31
N PRO A 251 -29.38 7.76 9.18
CA PRO A 251 -30.82 7.63 9.42
C PRO A 251 -31.45 8.92 9.97
N HIS A 252 -30.71 9.63 10.83
CA HIS A 252 -31.19 10.90 11.40
C HIS A 252 -31.09 12.05 10.40
N ARG A 253 -30.08 12.04 9.52
CA ARG A 253 -30.00 12.99 8.40
C ARG A 253 -31.17 12.81 7.45
N ASP A 254 -31.46 11.59 7.01
CA ASP A 254 -32.51 11.32 6.04
C ASP A 254 -33.89 11.74 6.60
N LYS A 255 -34.12 11.55 7.89
CA LYS A 255 -35.32 12.02 8.60
C LYS A 255 -35.37 13.55 8.71
N ALA A 256 -34.27 14.22 9.00
CA ALA A 256 -34.18 15.67 9.04
C ALA A 256 -34.40 16.28 7.65
N TRP A 257 -33.86 15.67 6.60
CA TRP A 257 -34.05 16.08 5.20
C TRP A 257 -35.53 15.99 4.77
N PHE A 258 -36.19 14.87 5.11
CA PHE A 258 -37.60 14.70 4.81
C PHE A 258 -38.44 15.83 5.42
N TRP A 259 -38.33 16.07 6.71
CA TRP A 259 -39.11 17.11 7.39
C TRP A 259 -38.71 18.53 6.97
N PHE A 260 -37.47 18.74 6.60
CA PHE A 260 -37.04 20.01 6.02
C PHE A 260 -37.70 20.26 4.64
N SER A 261 -37.76 19.26 3.79
CA SER A 261 -38.44 19.34 2.48
C SER A 261 -39.93 19.66 2.64
N VAL A 262 -40.63 18.99 3.56
CA VAL A 262 -42.04 19.23 3.86
C VAL A 262 -42.23 20.65 4.36
N TRP A 263 -41.43 21.14 5.28
CA TRP A 263 -41.48 22.50 5.80
C TRP A 263 -41.21 23.54 4.71
N LYS A 264 -40.24 23.28 3.84
CA LYS A 264 -39.95 24.16 2.69
C LYS A 264 -41.10 24.21 1.71
N SER A 265 -41.71 23.09 1.36
CA SER A 265 -42.87 23.02 0.46
C SER A 265 -44.12 23.69 1.03
N ALA A 266 -44.27 23.76 2.35
CA ALA A 266 -45.36 24.47 3.03
C ALA A 266 -45.17 26.00 3.15
N GLY A 267 -44.14 26.56 2.46
CA GLY A 267 -43.89 28.02 2.51
C GLY A 267 -43.13 28.47 3.77
N ARG A 268 -42.41 27.60 4.43
CA ARG A 268 -41.56 27.87 5.61
C ARG A 268 -42.30 28.52 6.80
N PRO A 269 -43.42 27.97 7.25
CA PRO A 269 -44.19 28.58 8.35
C PRO A 269 -43.40 28.53 9.66
N ILE A 270 -43.27 29.68 10.34
CA ILE A 270 -42.57 29.82 11.63
C ILE A 270 -43.58 29.64 12.77
N ASN A 271 -43.14 29.10 13.92
CA ASN A 271 -43.96 28.84 15.13
C ASN A 271 -45.18 27.91 14.93
N THR A 272 -45.13 27.03 13.94
CA THR A 272 -46.09 25.97 13.68
C THR A 272 -45.62 24.63 14.19
N GLU A 273 -46.54 23.67 14.32
CA GLU A 273 -46.15 22.27 14.67
C GLU A 273 -45.18 21.65 13.66
N LEU A 274 -45.34 21.95 12.37
CA LEU A 274 -44.46 21.53 11.31
C LEU A 274 -43.02 22.06 11.51
N HIS A 275 -42.89 23.32 11.92
CA HIS A 275 -41.60 23.94 12.24
C HIS A 275 -40.97 23.28 13.46
N ARG A 276 -41.74 22.94 14.51
CA ARG A 276 -41.23 22.23 15.69
C ARG A 276 -40.69 20.82 15.31
N ILE A 277 -41.42 20.05 14.48
CA ILE A 277 -40.99 18.73 14.02
C ILE A 277 -39.70 18.85 13.21
N MET A 278 -39.61 19.77 12.26
CA MET A 278 -38.42 20.01 11.45
C MET A 278 -37.21 20.31 12.35
N ARG A 279 -37.35 21.26 13.31
CA ARG A 279 -36.29 21.59 14.26
C ARG A 279 -35.89 20.42 15.16
N LYS A 280 -36.87 19.68 15.70
CA LYS A 280 -36.57 18.51 16.54
C LYS A 280 -35.74 17.48 15.77
N THR A 281 -36.11 17.18 14.54
CA THR A 281 -35.35 16.22 13.71
C THR A 281 -33.97 16.76 13.32
N LYS A 282 -33.84 18.04 13.01
CA LYS A 282 -32.55 18.72 12.77
C LYS A 282 -31.67 18.68 14.02
N ASN A 283 -32.19 18.95 15.20
CA ASN A 283 -31.43 18.88 16.46
C ASN A 283 -30.95 17.47 16.80
N ILE A 284 -31.78 16.44 16.58
CA ILE A 284 -31.36 15.03 16.76
C ILE A 284 -30.21 14.68 15.80
N TYR A 285 -30.30 15.10 14.55
CA TYR A 285 -29.24 14.93 13.58
C TYR A 285 -27.94 15.61 14.03
N HIS A 286 -28.00 16.87 14.45
CA HIS A 286 -26.84 17.61 14.97
C HIS A 286 -26.21 16.95 16.21
N TYR A 287 -27.06 16.51 17.15
CA TYR A 287 -26.56 15.79 18.33
C TYR A 287 -25.76 14.54 17.94
N ASN A 288 -26.27 13.73 17.01
CA ASN A 288 -25.55 12.52 16.57
C ASN A 288 -24.27 12.84 15.80
N VAL A 289 -24.23 13.91 15.01
CA VAL A 289 -23.01 14.40 14.37
C VAL A 289 -21.97 14.81 15.43
N LYS A 290 -22.37 15.62 16.44
CA LYS A 290 -21.47 16.04 17.53
C LYS A 290 -20.99 14.84 18.35
N LYS A 291 -21.90 13.89 18.67
CA LYS A 291 -21.57 12.64 19.40
C LYS A 291 -20.56 11.80 18.62
N CYS A 292 -20.75 11.59 17.32
CA CYS A 292 -19.81 10.84 16.50
C CYS A 292 -18.46 11.55 16.35
N LYS A 293 -18.42 12.87 16.22
CA LYS A 293 -17.17 13.64 16.20
C LYS A 293 -16.42 13.54 17.52
N LYS A 294 -17.13 13.67 18.66
CA LYS A 294 -16.52 13.53 20.00
C LYS A 294 -15.92 12.13 20.22
N ASN A 295 -16.60 11.12 19.69
CA ASN A 295 -16.21 9.70 19.84
C ASN A 295 -15.48 9.16 18.59
N GLU A 296 -14.92 10.03 17.76
CA GLU A 296 -14.28 9.65 16.47
C GLU A 296 -13.21 8.57 16.63
N GLU A 297 -12.33 8.73 17.61
CA GLU A 297 -11.24 7.78 17.88
C GLU A 297 -11.79 6.42 18.30
N MET A 298 -12.78 6.41 19.19
CA MET A 298 -13.43 5.17 19.65
C MET A 298 -14.13 4.44 18.50
N ILE A 299 -14.86 5.15 17.65
CA ILE A 299 -15.54 4.56 16.48
C ILE A 299 -14.53 3.95 15.49
N LYS A 300 -13.41 4.64 15.24
CA LYS A 300 -12.33 4.12 14.37
C LYS A 300 -11.69 2.88 14.97
N ARG A 301 -11.43 2.88 16.28
CA ARG A 301 -10.90 1.72 17.01
C ARG A 301 -11.83 0.52 16.92
N ASN A 302 -13.13 0.71 17.20
CA ASN A 302 -14.12 -0.38 17.11
C ASN A 302 -14.19 -0.98 15.71
N LYS A 303 -14.17 -0.18 14.65
CA LYS A 303 -14.11 -0.69 13.27
C LYS A 303 -12.88 -1.55 12.99
N LEU A 304 -11.71 -1.12 13.50
CA LEU A 304 -10.50 -1.93 13.38
C LEU A 304 -10.63 -3.25 14.14
N LEU A 305 -11.21 -3.21 15.35
CA LEU A 305 -11.43 -4.42 16.17
C LEU A 305 -12.39 -5.39 15.48
N ASP A 306 -13.50 -4.88 14.91
CA ASP A 306 -14.45 -5.70 14.15
C ASP A 306 -13.78 -6.35 12.92
N ALA A 307 -12.93 -5.59 12.21
CA ALA A 307 -12.15 -6.13 11.09
C ALA A 307 -11.16 -7.22 11.54
N CYS A 308 -10.55 -7.07 12.73
CA CYS A 308 -9.64 -8.06 13.31
C CYS A 308 -10.38 -9.36 13.72
N ILE A 309 -11.56 -9.23 14.34
CA ILE A 309 -12.35 -10.36 14.80
C ILE A 309 -12.90 -11.16 13.61
N ASN A 310 -13.38 -10.47 12.58
CA ASN A 310 -13.97 -11.10 11.40
C ASN A 310 -12.92 -11.61 10.38
N GLY A 311 -11.62 -11.48 10.66
CA GLY A 311 -10.54 -11.96 9.79
C GLY A 311 -10.55 -11.33 8.39
N SER A 312 -11.10 -10.11 8.25
CA SER A 312 -11.32 -9.48 6.96
C SER A 312 -10.01 -8.97 6.35
N SER A 313 -9.91 -9.02 5.01
CA SER A 313 -8.78 -8.44 4.26
C SER A 313 -8.64 -6.91 4.44
N ASP A 314 -9.62 -6.26 5.05
CA ASP A 314 -9.72 -4.82 5.22
C ASP A 314 -8.97 -4.27 6.45
N ILE A 315 -8.38 -5.15 7.29
CA ILE A 315 -7.61 -4.76 8.48
C ILE A 315 -6.54 -3.71 8.15
N PHE A 316 -5.76 -3.97 7.10
CA PHE A 316 -4.70 -3.04 6.68
C PHE A 316 -5.23 -1.71 6.15
N GLU A 317 -6.43 -1.68 5.55
CA GLU A 317 -7.09 -0.45 5.15
C GLU A 317 -7.55 0.37 6.37
N GLU A 318 -8.11 -0.28 7.37
CA GLU A 318 -8.52 0.41 8.61
C GLU A 318 -7.31 0.95 9.38
N ILE A 319 -6.21 0.18 9.48
CA ILE A 319 -4.93 0.66 10.02
C ILE A 319 -4.43 1.89 9.25
N LYS A 320 -4.50 1.87 7.92
CA LYS A 320 -4.09 3.00 7.08
C LYS A 320 -4.93 4.26 7.32
N LYS A 321 -6.23 4.09 7.56
CA LYS A 321 -7.16 5.19 7.90
C LYS A 321 -6.88 5.80 9.28
N MET A 322 -6.38 5.00 10.23
CA MET A 322 -6.02 5.48 11.57
C MET A 322 -4.72 6.30 11.59
N ARG A 323 -3.80 6.06 10.66
CA ARG A 323 -2.56 6.84 10.57
C ARG A 323 -2.87 8.30 10.27
N ARG A 324 -2.54 9.19 11.20
CA ARG A 324 -2.85 10.64 11.12
C ARG A 324 -2.02 11.39 10.06
N SER A 325 -0.89 10.85 9.63
CA SER A 325 -0.03 11.51 8.65
C SER A 325 -0.54 11.25 7.23
N LYS A 326 -1.04 12.28 6.58
CA LYS A 326 -1.12 12.28 5.11
C LYS A 326 0.30 12.05 4.59
N PRO A 327 0.49 11.20 3.56
CA PRO A 327 1.80 11.11 2.92
C PRO A 327 2.18 12.52 2.46
N VAL A 328 3.32 13.00 2.93
CA VAL A 328 3.86 14.28 2.46
C VAL A 328 4.28 14.03 1.01
N VAL A 329 3.64 14.73 0.10
CA VAL A 329 3.99 14.68 -1.33
C VAL A 329 4.98 15.78 -1.59
N ALA A 330 6.08 15.45 -2.27
CA ALA A 330 7.08 16.44 -2.65
C ALA A 330 6.46 17.48 -3.60
N THR A 331 6.65 18.75 -3.28
CA THR A 331 6.23 19.90 -4.10
C THR A 331 7.34 20.36 -5.04
N SER A 332 8.55 19.85 -4.88
CA SER A 332 9.69 20.05 -5.76
C SER A 332 10.52 18.77 -5.86
N MET A 333 11.18 18.57 -7.00
CA MET A 333 12.03 17.41 -7.26
C MET A 333 13.38 17.87 -7.79
N ASP A 334 14.47 17.51 -7.12
CA ASP A 334 15.85 17.93 -7.46
C ASP A 334 15.96 19.45 -7.69
N GLY A 335 15.27 20.25 -6.87
CA GLY A 335 15.22 21.71 -6.95
C GLY A 335 14.24 22.29 -7.98
N LYS A 336 13.59 21.47 -8.83
CA LYS A 336 12.59 21.90 -9.80
C LYS A 336 11.19 21.82 -9.17
N LYS A 337 10.40 22.88 -9.32
CA LYS A 337 9.02 22.96 -8.81
C LYS A 337 7.97 22.68 -9.87
N ASP A 338 8.28 23.05 -11.12
CA ASP A 338 7.38 22.93 -12.25
C ASP A 338 7.65 21.61 -12.99
N ASP A 339 6.58 21.02 -13.55
CA ASP A 339 6.62 19.79 -14.35
C ASP A 339 7.42 18.61 -13.75
N ILE A 340 7.08 18.19 -12.53
CA ILE A 340 7.67 17.00 -11.91
C ILE A 340 7.53 15.74 -12.78
N PRO A 341 6.36 15.45 -13.44
CA PRO A 341 6.23 14.33 -14.37
C PRO A 341 7.24 14.37 -15.52
N GLY A 342 7.45 15.54 -16.14
CA GLY A 342 8.44 15.72 -17.21
C GLY A 342 9.88 15.55 -16.73
N HIS A 343 10.17 15.98 -15.50
CA HIS A 343 11.48 15.74 -14.87
C HIS A 343 11.74 14.23 -14.68
N PHE A 344 10.79 13.48 -14.13
CA PHE A 344 10.91 12.02 -14.04
C PHE A 344 10.97 11.35 -15.41
N LYS A 345 10.19 11.83 -16.40
CA LYS A 345 10.29 11.36 -17.79
C LYS A 345 11.72 11.47 -18.31
N THR A 346 12.37 12.61 -18.15
CA THR A 346 13.76 12.83 -18.59
C THR A 346 14.70 11.79 -17.97
N ILE A 347 14.60 11.59 -16.65
CA ILE A 347 15.44 10.64 -15.91
C ILE A 347 15.18 9.19 -16.37
N TYR A 348 13.90 8.80 -16.50
CA TYR A 348 13.55 7.45 -16.87
C TYR A 348 13.79 7.17 -18.37
N SER A 349 13.56 8.15 -19.26
CA SER A 349 13.92 8.01 -20.65
C SER A 349 15.41 7.79 -20.86
N GLN A 350 16.26 8.54 -20.14
CA GLN A 350 17.71 8.31 -20.17
C GLN A 350 18.08 6.92 -19.64
N LEU A 351 17.42 6.45 -18.58
CA LEU A 351 17.69 5.15 -17.99
C LEU A 351 17.29 3.98 -18.92
N TYR A 352 16.06 4.02 -19.43
CA TYR A 352 15.47 2.95 -20.27
C TYR A 352 15.90 3.02 -21.75
N ASN A 353 16.75 3.97 -22.13
CA ASN A 353 17.36 4.07 -23.46
C ASN A 353 18.89 4.26 -23.33
N SER A 354 19.49 3.74 -22.24
CA SER A 354 20.93 3.87 -21.96
C SER A 354 21.79 2.78 -22.59
N VAL A 355 21.16 1.76 -23.18
CA VAL A 355 21.84 0.59 -23.77
C VAL A 355 21.69 0.68 -25.28
N ASP A 356 22.82 0.70 -25.99
CA ASP A 356 22.82 0.57 -27.45
C ASP A 356 22.72 -0.92 -27.82
N ASP A 357 21.58 -1.30 -28.38
CA ASP A 357 21.20 -2.69 -28.66
C ASP A 357 20.55 -2.86 -30.03
N HIS A 358 20.49 -1.80 -30.83
CA HIS A 358 19.64 -1.75 -32.02
C HIS A 358 20.06 -2.75 -33.10
N GLU A 359 21.33 -2.84 -33.42
CA GLU A 359 21.85 -3.74 -34.47
C GLU A 359 21.72 -5.21 -34.04
N ASP A 360 22.06 -5.53 -32.78
CA ASP A 360 21.93 -6.88 -32.22
C ASP A 360 20.46 -7.33 -32.23
N LEU A 361 19.54 -6.44 -31.88
CA LEU A 361 18.09 -6.74 -31.88
C LEU A 361 17.54 -6.97 -33.28
N GLN A 362 18.00 -6.23 -34.30
CA GLN A 362 17.53 -6.41 -35.66
C GLN A 362 17.98 -7.78 -36.20
N THR A 363 19.23 -8.14 -36.00
CA THR A 363 19.78 -9.47 -36.37
C THR A 363 19.05 -10.61 -35.64
N LEU A 364 18.75 -10.42 -34.36
CA LEU A 364 17.99 -11.38 -33.57
C LEU A 364 16.56 -11.55 -34.09
N LYS A 365 15.88 -10.45 -34.43
CA LYS A 365 14.51 -10.46 -34.98
C LYS A 365 14.45 -11.33 -36.23
N GLU A 366 15.43 -11.19 -37.12
CA GLU A 366 15.50 -12.03 -38.35
C GLU A 366 15.73 -13.51 -38.01
N SER A 367 16.51 -13.79 -36.94
CA SER A 367 16.74 -15.15 -36.48
C SER A 367 15.50 -15.78 -35.86
N VAL A 368 14.74 -15.03 -35.09
CA VAL A 368 13.45 -15.44 -34.51
C VAL A 368 12.42 -15.68 -35.62
N GLU A 369 12.33 -14.79 -36.65
CA GLU A 369 11.41 -14.94 -37.78
C GLU A 369 11.72 -16.23 -38.57
N ARG A 370 12.99 -16.56 -38.80
CA ARG A 370 13.41 -17.81 -39.48
C ARG A 370 13.10 -19.06 -38.66
N ALA A 371 13.06 -18.98 -37.35
CA ALA A 371 12.76 -20.08 -36.47
C ALA A 371 11.25 -20.39 -36.34
N VAL A 372 10.39 -19.45 -36.73
CA VAL A 372 8.93 -19.65 -36.79
C VAL A 372 8.58 -20.40 -38.05
N ASN A 373 7.85 -21.49 -37.96
CA ASN A 373 7.41 -22.32 -39.09
C ASN A 373 5.97 -22.82 -38.89
N VAL A 374 5.46 -23.63 -39.78
CA VAL A 374 4.09 -24.15 -39.75
C VAL A 374 3.85 -25.01 -38.48
N ASP A 375 4.86 -25.77 -38.03
CA ASP A 375 4.76 -26.61 -36.83
C ASP A 375 4.55 -25.76 -35.57
N SER A 376 4.92 -24.45 -35.58
CA SER A 376 4.66 -23.51 -34.50
C SER A 376 3.17 -23.27 -34.22
N LEU A 377 2.28 -23.66 -35.17
CA LEU A 377 0.82 -23.58 -34.97
C LEU A 377 0.33 -24.56 -33.88
N ASP A 378 1.03 -25.67 -33.66
CA ASP A 378 0.68 -26.61 -32.59
C ASP A 378 0.86 -25.97 -31.22
N ASP A 379 1.86 -25.11 -31.05
CA ASP A 379 2.04 -24.32 -29.83
C ASP A 379 0.97 -23.25 -29.68
N VAL A 380 0.53 -22.61 -30.77
CA VAL A 380 -0.58 -21.64 -30.76
C VAL A 380 -1.88 -22.30 -30.29
N ARG A 381 -2.15 -23.54 -30.74
CA ARG A 381 -3.35 -24.32 -30.34
C ARG A 381 -3.43 -24.56 -28.85
N LYS A 382 -2.30 -24.56 -28.12
CA LYS A 382 -2.25 -24.71 -26.65
C LYS A 382 -2.89 -23.52 -25.90
N VAL A 383 -3.07 -22.36 -26.53
CA VAL A 383 -3.76 -21.19 -25.95
C VAL A 383 -5.27 -21.40 -26.01
N THR A 384 -5.79 -22.28 -25.16
CA THR A 384 -7.22 -22.61 -25.12
C THR A 384 -7.99 -21.61 -24.22
N PRO A 385 -9.33 -21.49 -24.35
CA PRO A 385 -10.15 -20.66 -23.48
C PRO A 385 -9.96 -21.00 -21.99
N GLU A 386 -9.79 -22.30 -21.65
CA GLU A 386 -9.55 -22.77 -20.29
C GLU A 386 -8.22 -22.24 -19.75
N LYS A 387 -7.17 -22.22 -20.58
CA LYS A 387 -5.86 -21.66 -20.19
C LYS A 387 -5.92 -20.15 -20.00
N VAL A 388 -6.70 -19.44 -20.81
CA VAL A 388 -6.96 -18.00 -20.62
C VAL A 388 -7.72 -17.76 -19.30
N LYS A 389 -8.71 -18.58 -18.99
CA LYS A 389 -9.47 -18.54 -17.73
C LYS A 389 -8.55 -18.81 -16.53
N GLU A 390 -7.73 -19.86 -16.59
CA GLU A 390 -6.74 -20.17 -15.55
C GLU A 390 -5.76 -18.99 -15.33
N ALA A 391 -5.31 -18.35 -16.40
CA ALA A 391 -4.46 -17.15 -16.34
C ALA A 391 -5.19 -15.97 -15.69
N ALA A 392 -6.49 -15.76 -15.98
CA ALA A 392 -7.30 -14.72 -15.37
C ALA A 392 -7.48 -14.94 -13.86
N GLU A 393 -7.65 -16.18 -13.40
CA GLU A 393 -7.73 -16.53 -11.98
C GLU A 393 -6.45 -16.18 -11.20
N LYS A 394 -5.28 -16.26 -11.84
CA LYS A 394 -3.98 -15.87 -11.24
C LYS A 394 -3.81 -14.36 -11.06
N LEU A 395 -4.60 -13.53 -11.73
CA LEU A 395 -4.52 -12.08 -11.58
C LEU A 395 -4.83 -11.66 -10.14
N LYS A 396 -4.11 -10.65 -9.63
CA LYS A 396 -4.41 -10.05 -8.32
C LYS A 396 -5.65 -9.17 -8.43
N ASN A 397 -6.55 -9.23 -7.45
CA ASN A 397 -7.77 -8.43 -7.42
C ASN A 397 -7.49 -6.93 -7.38
N ASN A 398 -8.41 -6.12 -7.90
CA ASN A 398 -8.43 -4.66 -7.83
C ASN A 398 -7.17 -4.00 -8.42
N LYS A 399 -6.65 -4.56 -9.54
CA LYS A 399 -5.55 -3.96 -10.30
C LYS A 399 -6.11 -3.20 -11.49
N SER A 400 -5.69 -1.93 -11.64
CA SER A 400 -6.12 -1.05 -12.71
C SER A 400 -5.36 -1.32 -14.02
N ASP A 401 -6.02 -1.10 -15.15
CA ASP A 401 -5.39 -0.96 -16.45
C ASP A 401 -4.84 0.48 -16.62
N PRO A 402 -3.77 0.70 -17.40
CA PRO A 402 -3.22 2.04 -17.62
C PRO A 402 -4.09 2.91 -18.55
N THR A 403 -4.79 2.30 -19.49
CA THR A 403 -5.55 2.96 -20.55
C THR A 403 -7.06 2.91 -20.35
N TYR A 404 -7.56 1.83 -19.75
CA TYR A 404 -8.97 1.61 -19.46
C TYR A 404 -9.34 1.89 -17.98
N SER A 405 -10.62 2.11 -17.73
CA SER A 405 -11.14 2.41 -16.40
C SER A 405 -11.51 1.17 -15.57
N PHE A 406 -11.54 -0.01 -16.20
CA PHE A 406 -11.84 -1.28 -15.51
C PHE A 406 -10.66 -1.83 -14.67
N THR A 407 -10.93 -2.87 -13.90
CA THR A 407 -9.93 -3.58 -13.08
C THR A 407 -9.82 -5.04 -13.49
N SER A 408 -8.76 -5.71 -13.01
CA SER A 408 -8.52 -7.14 -13.20
C SER A 408 -9.69 -8.05 -12.79
N ASP A 409 -10.56 -7.57 -11.88
CA ASP A 409 -11.72 -8.31 -11.44
C ASP A 409 -12.72 -8.56 -12.59
N CYS A 410 -12.79 -7.65 -13.57
CA CYS A 410 -13.64 -7.81 -14.75
C CYS A 410 -13.24 -9.04 -15.60
N PHE A 411 -11.95 -9.36 -15.65
CA PHE A 411 -11.45 -10.56 -16.30
C PHE A 411 -11.67 -11.82 -15.46
N LYS A 412 -11.39 -11.75 -14.15
CA LYS A 412 -11.56 -12.91 -13.24
C LYS A 412 -12.98 -13.43 -13.15
N HIS A 413 -13.95 -12.55 -13.30
CA HIS A 413 -15.38 -12.84 -13.14
C HIS A 413 -16.15 -12.63 -14.45
N GLY A 414 -15.44 -12.59 -15.58
CA GLY A 414 -16.03 -12.52 -16.90
C GLY A 414 -16.73 -13.82 -17.31
N PRO A 415 -17.69 -13.77 -18.24
CA PRO A 415 -18.35 -14.93 -18.79
C PRO A 415 -17.42 -15.79 -19.66
N ASP A 416 -17.75 -17.07 -19.88
CA ASP A 416 -16.89 -18.00 -20.62
C ASP A 416 -16.62 -17.54 -22.06
N ILE A 417 -17.57 -16.83 -22.69
CA ILE A 417 -17.37 -16.25 -24.01
C ILE A 417 -16.22 -15.25 -24.05
N LEU A 418 -15.94 -14.52 -22.96
CA LEU A 418 -14.79 -13.60 -22.87
C LEU A 418 -13.49 -14.35 -23.06
N PHE A 419 -13.32 -15.50 -22.39
CA PHE A 419 -12.10 -16.30 -22.51
C PHE A 419 -11.95 -16.93 -23.89
N ASN A 420 -13.06 -17.28 -24.53
CA ASN A 420 -13.06 -17.75 -25.93
C ASN A 420 -12.60 -16.64 -26.89
N MET A 421 -13.19 -15.44 -26.80
CA MET A 421 -12.80 -14.29 -27.64
C MET A 421 -11.33 -13.90 -27.43
N LEU A 422 -10.88 -13.84 -26.17
CA LEU A 422 -9.47 -13.55 -25.84
C LEU A 422 -8.53 -14.65 -26.36
N SER A 423 -8.92 -15.93 -26.30
CA SER A 423 -8.15 -17.04 -26.84
C SER A 423 -7.97 -16.88 -28.37
N ILE A 424 -9.05 -16.58 -29.07
CA ILE A 424 -9.03 -16.34 -30.52
C ILE A 424 -8.11 -15.16 -30.87
N GLY A 425 -8.30 -14.01 -30.19
CA GLY A 425 -7.49 -12.82 -30.41
C GLY A 425 -6.00 -13.04 -30.13
N LEU A 426 -5.66 -13.69 -29.00
CA LEU A 426 -4.26 -14.00 -28.65
C LEU A 426 -3.61 -14.99 -29.61
N LYS A 427 -4.35 -16.00 -30.11
CA LYS A 427 -3.88 -16.92 -31.15
C LYS A 427 -3.55 -16.15 -32.43
N SER A 428 -4.43 -15.26 -32.86
CA SER A 428 -4.20 -14.44 -34.06
C SER A 428 -3.00 -13.51 -33.86
N CYS A 429 -2.84 -12.90 -32.64
CA CYS A 429 -1.64 -12.12 -32.32
C CYS A 429 -0.34 -12.96 -32.46
N LEU A 430 -0.35 -14.21 -32.00
CA LEU A 430 0.80 -15.12 -32.12
C LEU A 430 1.10 -15.45 -33.59
N VAL A 431 0.09 -15.83 -34.37
CA VAL A 431 0.23 -16.16 -35.80
C VAL A 431 0.80 -15.00 -36.62
N HIS A 432 0.38 -13.76 -36.34
CA HIS A 432 0.85 -12.58 -37.06
C HIS A 432 2.07 -11.90 -36.44
N GLY A 433 2.54 -12.37 -35.26
CA GLY A 433 3.63 -11.73 -34.51
C GLY A 433 3.35 -10.25 -34.20
N HIS A 434 2.06 -9.92 -34.00
CA HIS A 434 1.57 -8.56 -33.83
C HIS A 434 0.53 -8.48 -32.71
N ILE A 435 0.56 -7.41 -31.96
CA ILE A 435 -0.47 -7.04 -30.98
C ILE A 435 -0.68 -5.54 -31.02
N THR A 436 -1.89 -5.07 -30.75
CA THR A 436 -2.22 -3.64 -30.83
C THR A 436 -1.30 -2.81 -29.93
N LEU A 437 -0.76 -1.73 -30.50
CA LEU A 437 0.14 -0.81 -29.80
C LEU A 437 -0.52 -0.18 -28.57
N PHE A 438 -1.84 -0.07 -28.56
CA PHE A 438 -2.62 0.43 -27.43
C PHE A 438 -2.41 -0.38 -26.15
N LEU A 439 -2.24 -1.69 -26.25
CA LEU A 439 -1.94 -2.58 -25.11
C LEU A 439 -0.49 -2.43 -24.61
N LEU A 440 0.41 -1.88 -25.42
CA LEU A 440 1.82 -1.70 -25.06
C LEU A 440 2.09 -0.43 -24.27
N LEU A 441 1.07 0.42 -24.11
CA LEU A 441 1.16 1.64 -23.32
C LEU A 441 1.28 1.28 -21.82
N ALA A 442 2.28 1.85 -21.15
CA ALA A 442 2.51 1.66 -19.72
C ALA A 442 2.54 3.01 -18.98
N THR A 443 2.09 3.01 -17.75
CA THR A 443 2.22 4.19 -16.88
C THR A 443 3.22 3.91 -15.76
N LEU A 444 4.28 4.69 -15.68
CA LEU A 444 5.29 4.62 -14.63
C LEU A 444 4.87 5.45 -13.42
N LEU A 445 4.84 4.82 -12.26
CA LEU A 445 4.60 5.47 -10.97
C LEU A 445 5.91 5.57 -10.18
N PRO A 446 6.42 6.77 -9.90
CA PRO A 446 7.54 6.95 -8.99
C PRO A 446 7.10 6.63 -7.54
N LEU A 447 7.66 5.58 -6.94
CA LEU A 447 7.41 5.19 -5.55
C LEU A 447 8.66 5.35 -4.70
N ILE A 448 8.50 5.91 -3.48
CA ILE A 448 9.61 6.14 -2.54
C ILE A 448 10.27 4.81 -2.15
N LYS A 449 11.61 4.73 -2.30
CA LYS A 449 12.44 3.59 -1.89
C LYS A 449 12.65 3.57 -0.38
N ASP A 450 13.14 4.68 0.14
CA ASP A 450 13.45 4.85 1.56
C ASP A 450 12.55 5.96 2.16
N LYS A 451 11.73 5.58 3.13
CA LYS A 451 10.81 6.51 3.82
C LYS A 451 11.54 7.52 4.70
N LEU A 452 12.77 7.24 5.11
CA LEU A 452 13.61 8.12 5.89
C LEU A 452 14.52 9.00 4.99
N GLY A 453 14.61 8.67 3.71
CA GLY A 453 15.35 9.43 2.71
C GLY A 453 14.62 10.71 2.28
N SER A 454 15.34 11.57 1.57
CA SER A 454 14.77 12.80 1.02
C SER A 454 13.65 12.50 0.03
N ILE A 455 12.47 13.05 0.27
CA ILE A 455 11.31 12.96 -0.64
C ILE A 455 11.46 13.89 -1.86
N SER A 456 12.36 14.87 -1.80
CA SER A 456 12.63 15.81 -2.89
C SER A 456 13.77 15.38 -3.80
N SER A 457 14.33 14.19 -3.61
CA SER A 457 15.38 13.62 -4.48
C SER A 457 14.81 12.51 -5.36
N SER A 458 14.93 12.65 -6.68
CA SER A 458 14.49 11.65 -7.66
C SER A 458 15.20 10.29 -7.47
N SER A 459 16.44 10.28 -6.96
CA SER A 459 17.20 9.06 -6.68
C SER A 459 16.54 8.16 -5.62
N ASN A 460 15.68 8.74 -4.76
CA ASN A 460 14.91 8.00 -3.74
C ASN A 460 13.61 7.38 -4.28
N TYR A 461 13.42 7.37 -5.60
CA TYR A 461 12.22 6.80 -6.21
C TYR A 461 12.53 5.59 -7.09
N ARG A 462 11.58 4.64 -7.15
CA ARG A 462 11.56 3.50 -8.09
C ARG A 462 10.42 3.71 -9.07
N SER A 463 10.64 3.40 -10.35
CA SER A 463 9.61 3.39 -11.37
C SER A 463 8.85 2.07 -11.32
N ILE A 464 7.59 2.09 -10.87
CA ILE A 464 6.73 0.89 -10.96
C ILE A 464 5.82 1.05 -12.17
N ALA A 465 5.89 0.08 -13.09
CA ALA A 465 5.10 0.10 -14.31
C ALA A 465 3.70 -0.50 -14.08
N ILE A 466 2.66 0.23 -14.46
CA ILE A 466 1.32 -0.28 -14.65
C ILE A 466 1.19 -0.60 -16.13
N SER A 467 1.06 -1.88 -16.46
CA SER A 467 0.87 -2.39 -17.82
C SER A 467 -0.55 -2.94 -18.01
N SER A 468 -0.98 -3.11 -19.24
CA SER A 468 -2.27 -3.67 -19.60
C SER A 468 -2.53 -5.02 -18.91
N ILE A 469 -3.79 -5.26 -18.56
CA ILE A 469 -4.23 -6.53 -17.96
C ILE A 469 -4.13 -7.66 -18.97
N VAL A 470 -4.36 -7.40 -20.26
CA VAL A 470 -4.22 -8.40 -21.33
C VAL A 470 -2.77 -8.88 -21.44
N LEU A 471 -1.78 -7.98 -21.33
CA LEU A 471 -0.37 -8.39 -21.32
C LEU A 471 -0.04 -9.26 -20.09
N LYS A 472 -0.66 -8.99 -18.94
CA LYS A 472 -0.49 -9.83 -17.75
C LYS A 472 -1.14 -11.21 -17.92
N LEU A 473 -2.26 -11.29 -18.65
CA LEU A 473 -2.84 -12.57 -19.02
C LEU A 473 -1.90 -13.35 -19.95
N PHE A 474 -1.32 -12.70 -20.94
CA PHE A 474 -0.35 -13.30 -21.84
C PHE A 474 0.90 -13.78 -21.09
N ASP A 475 1.44 -12.98 -20.17
CA ASP A 475 2.54 -13.38 -19.28
C ASP A 475 2.19 -14.66 -18.49
N TRP A 476 0.97 -14.74 -17.91
CA TRP A 476 0.53 -15.95 -17.21
C TRP A 476 0.33 -17.15 -18.11
N ILE A 477 -0.16 -16.96 -19.34
CA ILE A 477 -0.30 -18.05 -20.33
C ILE A 477 1.07 -18.64 -20.65
N ILE A 478 2.09 -17.82 -20.88
CA ILE A 478 3.47 -18.28 -21.08
C ILE A 478 3.94 -19.11 -19.89
N LEU A 479 3.74 -18.63 -18.66
CA LEU A 479 4.16 -19.34 -17.46
C LEU A 479 3.41 -20.65 -17.23
N LEU A 480 2.12 -20.70 -17.57
CA LEU A 480 1.30 -21.91 -17.44
C LEU A 480 1.65 -22.98 -18.49
N LEU A 481 2.03 -22.58 -19.69
CA LEU A 481 2.33 -23.50 -20.78
C LEU A 481 3.81 -23.88 -20.85
N PHE A 482 4.70 -22.95 -20.55
CA PHE A 482 6.14 -23.06 -20.80
C PHE A 482 7.01 -22.59 -19.64
N GLY A 483 6.45 -22.51 -18.42
CA GLY A 483 7.21 -22.04 -17.25
C GLY A 483 8.47 -22.90 -16.96
N GLU A 484 8.43 -24.18 -17.26
CA GLU A 484 9.57 -25.08 -17.11
C GLU A 484 10.73 -24.76 -18.07
N SER A 485 10.43 -24.21 -19.25
CA SER A 485 11.46 -23.74 -20.21
C SER A 485 12.25 -22.53 -19.70
N LEU A 486 11.75 -21.85 -18.67
CA LEU A 486 12.43 -20.75 -17.97
C LEU A 486 13.09 -21.23 -16.67
N GLY A 487 13.63 -22.43 -16.67
CA GLY A 487 14.27 -23.05 -15.49
C GLY A 487 15.33 -22.15 -14.86
N LEU A 488 15.20 -21.92 -13.56
CA LEU A 488 16.14 -21.13 -12.77
C LEU A 488 17.08 -22.06 -12.00
N ASP A 489 18.34 -21.64 -11.82
CA ASP A 489 19.32 -22.39 -11.04
C ASP A 489 18.83 -22.67 -9.62
N ASP A 490 19.22 -23.83 -9.05
CA ASP A 490 18.83 -24.23 -7.69
C ASP A 490 19.28 -23.23 -6.60
N LEU A 491 20.33 -22.47 -6.87
CA LEU A 491 20.86 -21.45 -5.96
C LEU A 491 20.15 -20.09 -6.07
N GLN A 492 19.23 -19.92 -7.05
CA GLN A 492 18.35 -18.78 -7.15
C GLN A 492 17.03 -19.08 -6.42
N TYR A 493 16.75 -18.39 -5.30
CA TYR A 493 15.59 -18.66 -4.44
C TYR A 493 14.38 -17.80 -4.78
N ALA A 494 14.55 -16.72 -5.55
CA ALA A 494 13.44 -15.82 -5.88
C ALA A 494 12.51 -16.42 -6.94
N TYR A 495 11.22 -16.12 -6.82
CA TYR A 495 10.16 -16.45 -7.78
C TYR A 495 10.01 -17.96 -8.10
N GLN A 496 10.51 -18.82 -7.24
CA GLN A 496 10.35 -20.26 -7.35
C GLN A 496 9.37 -20.81 -6.31
N ALA A 497 8.54 -21.76 -6.72
CA ALA A 497 7.59 -22.42 -5.83
C ALA A 497 8.33 -23.14 -4.69
N GLY A 498 7.80 -23.05 -3.48
CA GLY A 498 8.39 -23.70 -2.31
C GLY A 498 9.63 -23.01 -1.72
N ALA A 499 10.22 -22.01 -2.39
CA ALA A 499 11.35 -21.23 -1.88
C ALA A 499 10.88 -19.99 -1.10
N SER A 500 11.74 -19.47 -0.21
CA SER A 500 11.47 -18.26 0.56
C SER A 500 12.75 -17.51 0.92
N THR A 501 12.61 -16.22 1.29
CA THR A 501 13.74 -15.42 1.82
C THR A 501 14.37 -16.06 3.05
N THR A 502 13.55 -16.67 3.93
CA THR A 502 14.04 -17.38 5.12
C THR A 502 14.86 -18.62 4.72
N MET A 503 14.42 -19.37 3.71
CA MET A 503 15.16 -20.56 3.22
C MET A 503 16.50 -20.16 2.62
N CYS A 504 16.57 -19.11 1.82
CA CYS A 504 17.81 -18.58 1.28
C CYS A 504 18.80 -18.18 2.40
N THR A 505 18.35 -17.37 3.37
CA THR A 505 19.20 -16.95 4.49
C THR A 505 19.60 -18.16 5.38
N TRP A 506 18.70 -19.13 5.58
CA TRP A 506 19.00 -20.36 6.31
C TRP A 506 20.11 -21.15 5.64
N ALA A 507 20.03 -21.34 4.33
CA ALA A 507 21.05 -22.05 3.56
C ALA A 507 22.43 -21.36 3.65
N VAL A 508 22.47 -20.04 3.56
CA VAL A 508 23.69 -19.25 3.80
C VAL A 508 24.27 -19.52 5.18
N LEU A 509 23.43 -19.42 6.24
CA LEU A 509 23.90 -19.57 7.62
C LEU A 509 24.34 -21.00 7.95
N GLU A 510 23.64 -22.02 7.46
CA GLU A 510 24.04 -23.42 7.71
C GLU A 510 25.30 -23.77 6.92
N THR A 511 25.49 -23.23 5.70
CA THR A 511 26.75 -23.35 4.98
C THR A 511 27.91 -22.75 5.76
N ILE A 512 27.78 -21.51 6.22
CA ILE A 512 28.80 -20.87 7.07
C ILE A 512 29.06 -21.70 8.33
N GLY A 513 28.01 -22.12 9.00
CA GLY A 513 28.09 -22.94 10.21
C GLY A 513 28.77 -24.29 9.96
N TYR A 514 28.51 -24.97 8.84
CA TYR A 514 29.13 -26.23 8.45
C TYR A 514 30.66 -26.08 8.36
N PHE A 515 31.14 -25.08 7.62
CA PHE A 515 32.55 -24.80 7.49
C PHE A 515 33.20 -24.45 8.82
N MET A 516 32.58 -23.55 9.60
CA MET A 516 33.13 -23.17 10.91
C MET A 516 33.19 -24.34 11.88
N ARG A 517 32.20 -25.23 11.94
CA ARG A 517 32.17 -26.40 12.79
C ARG A 517 33.22 -27.44 12.40
N ASN A 518 33.61 -27.45 11.13
CA ASN A 518 34.63 -28.35 10.60
C ASN A 518 36.05 -27.72 10.50
N GLY A 519 36.30 -26.63 11.18
CA GLY A 519 37.63 -26.03 11.33
C GLY A 519 38.05 -25.10 10.21
N SER A 520 37.15 -24.71 9.30
CA SER A 520 37.46 -23.80 8.19
C SER A 520 36.80 -22.43 8.41
N GLU A 521 37.58 -21.37 8.22
CA GLU A 521 37.07 -20.01 8.16
C GLU A 521 36.27 -19.78 6.87
N VAL A 522 35.35 -18.80 6.88
CA VAL A 522 34.53 -18.46 5.72
C VAL A 522 34.58 -16.95 5.46
N TYR A 523 34.75 -16.61 4.21
CA TYR A 523 34.69 -15.25 3.70
C TYR A 523 33.46 -15.06 2.82
N ALA A 524 32.73 -13.98 3.05
CA ALA A 524 31.47 -13.74 2.39
C ALA A 524 31.42 -12.34 1.79
N CYS A 525 30.61 -12.18 0.74
CA CYS A 525 30.30 -10.88 0.15
C CYS A 525 28.81 -10.80 -0.19
N THR A 526 28.12 -9.77 0.32
CA THR A 526 26.78 -9.41 -0.16
C THR A 526 26.93 -8.50 -1.35
N MET A 527 26.27 -8.82 -2.46
CA MET A 527 26.32 -8.03 -3.69
C MET A 527 24.95 -7.44 -3.98
N ASP A 528 24.89 -6.10 -4.17
CA ASP A 528 23.68 -5.37 -4.57
C ASP A 528 23.86 -4.90 -6.02
N MET A 529 22.95 -5.28 -6.90
CA MET A 529 22.98 -4.83 -8.30
C MET A 529 22.22 -3.53 -8.47
N THR A 530 22.87 -2.53 -9.05
CA THR A 530 22.29 -1.21 -9.28
C THR A 530 21.34 -1.25 -10.48
N LYS A 531 20.05 -0.87 -10.27
CA LYS A 531 19.07 -0.75 -11.35
C LYS A 531 18.96 -2.01 -12.21
N ALA A 532 19.03 -3.17 -11.58
CA ALA A 532 19.13 -4.49 -12.20
C ALA A 532 18.05 -4.76 -13.26
N PHE A 533 16.79 -4.43 -12.95
CA PHE A 533 15.66 -4.59 -13.88
C PHE A 533 15.67 -3.58 -15.02
N ASP A 534 16.26 -2.40 -14.81
CA ASP A 534 16.18 -1.28 -15.74
C ASP A 534 17.29 -1.32 -16.81
N LEU A 535 18.45 -1.99 -16.53
CA LEU A 535 19.64 -2.02 -17.40
C LEU A 535 19.78 -3.28 -18.26
N LEU A 536 18.86 -4.21 -18.16
CA LEU A 536 18.90 -5.48 -18.89
C LEU A 536 18.91 -5.25 -20.41
N LYS A 537 19.86 -5.91 -21.12
CA LYS A 537 20.00 -5.85 -22.58
C LYS A 537 19.02 -6.82 -23.26
N HIS A 538 18.13 -6.32 -24.10
CA HIS A 538 17.09 -7.10 -24.75
C HIS A 538 17.67 -8.17 -25.69
N SER A 539 18.68 -7.84 -26.51
CA SER A 539 19.30 -8.80 -27.44
C SER A 539 19.83 -10.05 -26.70
N LEU A 540 20.51 -9.87 -25.57
CA LEU A 540 21.02 -10.99 -24.77
C LEU A 540 19.91 -11.78 -24.12
N LEU A 541 18.86 -11.12 -23.60
CA LEU A 541 17.71 -11.83 -23.03
C LEU A 541 17.05 -12.72 -24.07
N PHE A 542 16.71 -12.18 -25.25
CA PHE A 542 16.00 -12.90 -26.28
C PHE A 542 16.88 -13.97 -26.95
N LYS A 543 18.20 -13.76 -27.06
CA LYS A 543 19.16 -14.81 -27.47
C LYS A 543 19.13 -15.98 -26.51
N LYS A 544 19.08 -15.75 -25.21
CA LYS A 544 18.94 -16.82 -24.20
C LYS A 544 17.58 -17.51 -24.30
N LEU A 545 16.49 -16.75 -24.53
CA LEU A 545 15.16 -17.35 -24.71
C LEU A 545 15.09 -18.26 -25.92
N MET A 546 15.77 -17.95 -27.02
CA MET A 546 15.86 -18.83 -28.17
C MET A 546 16.50 -20.20 -27.85
N SER A 547 17.33 -20.27 -26.80
CA SER A 547 17.97 -21.50 -26.34
C SER A 547 17.24 -22.19 -25.17
N SER A 548 16.14 -21.61 -24.67
CA SER A 548 15.46 -22.09 -23.45
C SER A 548 14.44 -23.21 -23.70
N GLY A 549 14.05 -23.44 -24.95
CA GLY A 549 12.93 -24.33 -25.31
C GLY A 549 11.56 -23.63 -25.30
N LEU A 550 11.50 -22.31 -25.07
CA LEU A 550 10.29 -21.54 -25.30
C LEU A 550 10.03 -21.46 -26.82
N PRO A 551 8.79 -21.75 -27.31
CA PRO A 551 8.52 -21.75 -28.74
C PRO A 551 8.79 -20.39 -29.41
N ALA A 552 9.42 -20.42 -30.59
CA ALA A 552 9.85 -19.23 -31.33
C ALA A 552 8.69 -18.26 -31.63
N ILE A 553 7.48 -18.78 -31.84
CA ILE A 553 6.29 -17.97 -32.09
C ILE A 553 5.89 -17.11 -30.87
N PHE A 554 6.09 -17.60 -29.64
CA PHE A 554 5.90 -16.83 -28.42
C PHE A 554 7.04 -15.83 -28.22
N ILE A 555 8.27 -16.24 -28.52
CA ILE A 555 9.44 -15.34 -28.45
C ILE A 555 9.27 -14.18 -29.41
N ARG A 556 8.75 -14.41 -30.62
CA ARG A 556 8.48 -13.42 -31.65
C ARG A 556 7.51 -12.34 -31.12
N LEU A 557 6.39 -12.75 -30.53
CA LEU A 557 5.42 -11.81 -29.99
C LEU A 557 5.97 -11.07 -28.77
N LEU A 558 6.68 -11.76 -27.86
CA LEU A 558 7.36 -11.09 -26.73
C LEU A 558 8.38 -10.05 -27.23
N LEU A 559 9.19 -10.38 -28.22
CA LEU A 559 10.17 -9.47 -28.81
C LEU A 559 9.49 -8.22 -29.37
N PHE A 560 8.38 -8.40 -30.12
CA PHE A 560 7.57 -7.29 -30.61
C PHE A 560 7.07 -6.40 -29.45
N ILE A 561 6.53 -7.00 -28.38
CA ILE A 561 6.05 -6.28 -27.19
C ILE A 561 7.18 -5.44 -26.58
N TYR A 562 8.39 -6.00 -26.41
CA TYR A 562 9.52 -5.30 -25.80
C TYR A 562 10.10 -4.21 -26.71
N MET A 563 10.11 -4.40 -28.03
CA MET A 563 10.61 -3.40 -28.98
C MET A 563 9.66 -2.20 -29.15
N MET A 564 8.33 -2.42 -29.06
CA MET A 564 7.32 -1.39 -29.34
C MET A 564 6.74 -0.74 -28.07
N GLN A 565 7.30 -1.06 -26.92
CA GLN A 565 6.79 -0.61 -25.63
C GLN A 565 7.03 0.89 -25.42
N THR A 566 5.98 1.62 -25.01
CA THR A 566 6.03 3.04 -24.65
C THR A 566 5.50 3.28 -23.24
N ALA A 567 5.99 4.33 -22.60
CA ALA A 567 5.57 4.70 -21.26
C ALA A 567 5.36 6.21 -21.10
N ASN A 568 4.52 6.58 -20.14
CA ASN A 568 4.45 7.92 -19.57
C ASN A 568 4.68 7.86 -18.06
N VAL A 569 4.91 9.00 -17.44
CA VAL A 569 5.05 9.09 -15.98
C VAL A 569 3.83 9.78 -15.39
N LYS A 570 3.27 9.19 -14.33
CA LYS A 570 2.16 9.76 -13.56
C LYS A 570 2.63 10.26 -12.20
N TRP A 571 2.38 11.55 -11.90
CA TRP A 571 2.63 12.15 -10.61
C TRP A 571 1.44 13.02 -10.18
N ASN A 572 0.83 12.72 -9.03
CA ASN A 572 -0.32 13.46 -8.48
C ASN A 572 -1.50 13.67 -9.47
N GLY A 573 -1.73 12.69 -10.35
CA GLY A 573 -2.80 12.78 -11.34
C GLY A 573 -2.38 13.42 -12.66
N VAL A 574 -1.21 14.07 -12.74
CA VAL A 574 -0.64 14.65 -13.97
C VAL A 574 0.22 13.62 -14.68
N TYR A 575 0.20 13.61 -16.00
CA TYR A 575 0.96 12.71 -16.86
C TYR A 575 2.02 13.48 -17.66
N SER A 576 3.19 12.85 -17.86
CA SER A 576 4.17 13.32 -18.85
C SER A 576 3.73 12.96 -20.27
N SER A 577 4.43 13.50 -21.28
CA SER A 577 4.36 12.94 -22.64
C SER A 577 4.97 11.53 -22.70
N TRP A 578 4.62 10.76 -23.74
CA TRP A 578 5.08 9.40 -23.98
C TRP A 578 6.56 9.34 -24.38
N PHE A 579 7.24 8.23 -24.07
CA PHE A 579 8.61 7.91 -24.49
C PHE A 579 8.80 6.40 -24.61
N ASN A 580 9.74 5.97 -25.46
CA ASN A 580 10.01 4.56 -25.71
C ASN A 580 10.88 3.94 -24.62
N LEU A 581 10.76 2.62 -24.43
CA LEU A 581 11.59 1.83 -23.54
C LEU A 581 12.36 0.80 -24.38
N SER A 582 13.69 0.98 -24.55
CA SER A 582 14.53 0.13 -25.40
C SER A 582 15.39 -0.88 -24.60
N ASN A 583 15.46 -0.76 -23.28
CA ASN A 583 16.16 -1.71 -22.40
C ASN A 583 15.40 -1.95 -21.10
N GLY A 584 15.81 -2.98 -20.37
CA GLY A 584 15.21 -3.36 -19.10
C GLY A 584 13.94 -4.20 -19.23
N VAL A 585 13.44 -4.64 -18.08
CA VAL A 585 12.14 -5.33 -17.95
C VAL A 585 11.20 -4.52 -17.05
N ARG A 586 9.90 -4.58 -17.33
CA ARG A 586 8.89 -3.80 -16.63
C ARG A 586 8.83 -4.15 -15.14
N GLN A 587 9.18 -3.22 -14.25
CA GLN A 587 8.98 -3.40 -12.82
C GLN A 587 7.48 -3.40 -12.49
N GLY A 588 6.87 -4.59 -12.43
CA GLY A 588 5.43 -4.78 -12.22
C GLY A 588 4.76 -5.71 -13.23
N GLY A 589 5.47 -6.16 -14.27
CA GLY A 589 5.06 -7.25 -15.15
C GLY A 589 5.06 -8.59 -14.40
N VAL A 590 4.26 -9.54 -14.84
CA VAL A 590 4.17 -10.88 -14.23
C VAL A 590 5.44 -11.68 -14.51
N ILE A 591 5.84 -11.76 -15.77
CA ILE A 591 7.01 -12.54 -16.21
C ILE A 591 8.33 -11.81 -15.98
N SER A 592 8.32 -10.48 -15.83
CA SER A 592 9.53 -9.65 -15.80
C SER A 592 10.57 -10.07 -14.75
N ALA A 593 10.09 -10.46 -13.59
CA ALA A 593 10.96 -10.89 -12.49
C ALA A 593 11.63 -12.24 -12.77
N ILE A 594 10.91 -13.16 -13.41
CA ILE A 594 11.43 -14.46 -13.84
C ILE A 594 12.42 -14.28 -14.99
N LEU A 595 12.12 -13.42 -15.96
CA LEU A 595 13.02 -13.08 -17.06
C LEU A 595 14.34 -12.47 -16.56
N TYR A 596 14.28 -11.62 -15.52
CA TYR A 596 15.49 -11.11 -14.90
C TYR A 596 16.32 -12.22 -14.25
N CYS A 597 15.71 -13.10 -13.43
CA CYS A 597 16.41 -14.24 -12.83
C CYS A 597 16.97 -15.18 -13.90
N PHE A 598 16.24 -15.43 -14.97
CA PHE A 598 16.69 -16.20 -16.13
C PHE A 598 17.86 -15.53 -16.85
N TYR A 599 17.85 -14.21 -16.98
CA TYR A 599 18.94 -13.43 -17.58
C TYR A 599 20.26 -13.59 -16.83
N VAL A 600 20.21 -13.58 -15.47
CA VAL A 600 21.42 -13.71 -14.63
C VAL A 600 21.80 -15.16 -14.29
N ASN A 601 21.05 -16.12 -14.77
CA ASN A 601 21.20 -17.53 -14.42
C ASN A 601 22.60 -18.10 -14.72
N ASP A 602 23.22 -17.69 -15.82
CA ASP A 602 24.54 -18.15 -16.25
C ASP A 602 25.66 -17.74 -15.26
N LEU A 603 25.45 -16.71 -14.43
CA LEU A 603 26.41 -16.34 -13.38
C LEU A 603 26.60 -17.50 -12.40
N PHE A 604 25.51 -18.16 -11.99
CA PHE A 604 25.55 -19.27 -11.05
C PHE A 604 26.35 -20.45 -11.64
N GLU A 605 26.11 -20.75 -12.88
CA GLU A 605 26.81 -21.81 -13.59
C GLU A 605 28.30 -21.50 -13.78
N ARG A 606 28.63 -20.23 -14.16
CA ARG A 606 30.03 -19.78 -14.30
C ARG A 606 30.80 -19.93 -12.99
N LEU A 607 30.21 -19.47 -11.87
CA LEU A 607 30.84 -19.62 -10.56
C LEU A 607 31.02 -21.08 -10.15
N ARG A 608 30.03 -21.94 -10.42
CA ARG A 608 30.09 -23.38 -10.16
C ARG A 608 31.21 -24.03 -10.96
N ARG A 609 31.34 -23.72 -12.25
CA ARG A 609 32.40 -24.28 -13.14
C ARG A 609 33.80 -23.82 -12.71
N LYS A 610 33.98 -22.57 -12.29
CA LYS A 610 35.27 -22.06 -11.77
C LYS A 610 35.63 -22.66 -10.40
N GLY A 611 34.66 -23.12 -9.61
CA GLY A 611 34.88 -23.95 -8.42
C GLY A 611 35.44 -23.25 -7.18
N HIS A 612 35.56 -21.92 -7.19
CA HIS A 612 36.20 -21.15 -6.12
C HIS A 612 35.32 -20.96 -4.86
N GLY A 613 34.03 -21.30 -4.87
CA GLY A 613 33.14 -21.13 -3.73
C GLY A 613 33.20 -22.28 -2.71
N CYS A 614 32.29 -22.25 -1.73
CA CYS A 614 32.08 -23.31 -0.78
C CYS A 614 31.44 -24.54 -1.44
N TRP A 615 31.79 -25.76 -0.98
CA TRP A 615 31.23 -27.02 -1.43
C TRP A 615 30.89 -27.92 -0.23
N ILE A 616 29.71 -28.52 -0.21
CA ILE A 616 29.27 -29.46 0.82
C ILE A 616 28.81 -30.75 0.13
N ASN A 617 29.41 -31.88 0.45
CA ASN A 617 29.07 -33.19 -0.09
C ASN A 617 29.00 -33.27 -1.64
N GLY A 618 29.82 -32.49 -2.33
CA GLY A 618 29.82 -32.40 -3.80
C GLY A 618 28.86 -31.38 -4.37
N SER A 619 28.03 -30.74 -3.55
CA SER A 619 27.11 -29.68 -3.98
C SER A 619 27.73 -28.29 -3.78
N PHE A 620 27.64 -27.44 -4.83
CA PHE A 620 28.16 -26.09 -4.80
C PHE A 620 27.30 -25.18 -3.94
N CYS A 621 27.92 -24.52 -2.98
CA CYS A 621 27.29 -23.60 -2.02
C CYS A 621 27.97 -22.23 -2.03
N GLY A 622 28.59 -21.82 -3.15
CA GLY A 622 29.40 -20.60 -3.25
C GLY A 622 28.58 -19.34 -3.51
N ILE A 623 27.36 -19.46 -4.03
CA ILE A 623 26.46 -18.31 -4.26
C ILE A 623 25.04 -18.66 -3.83
N PHE A 624 24.35 -17.70 -3.23
CA PHE A 624 22.93 -17.77 -2.94
C PHE A 624 22.26 -16.51 -3.46
N GLY A 625 21.34 -16.66 -4.40
CA GLY A 625 20.66 -15.52 -5.04
C GLY A 625 19.21 -15.41 -4.61
N TYR A 626 18.76 -14.17 -4.45
CA TYR A 626 17.35 -13.83 -4.33
C TYR A 626 17.04 -12.61 -5.21
N SER A 627 16.77 -12.86 -6.49
CA SER A 627 16.65 -11.84 -7.52
C SER A 627 17.98 -11.08 -7.72
N ASP A 628 18.00 -9.79 -7.41
CA ASP A 628 19.17 -8.91 -7.48
C ASP A 628 20.10 -9.00 -6.25
N ASP A 629 19.60 -9.51 -5.13
CA ASP A 629 20.39 -9.74 -3.92
C ASP A 629 21.17 -11.08 -4.03
N ASN A 630 22.49 -11.01 -4.11
CA ASN A 630 23.37 -12.18 -4.15
C ASN A 630 24.29 -12.23 -2.94
N PHE A 631 24.54 -13.44 -2.42
CA PHE A 631 25.43 -13.70 -1.28
C PHE A 631 26.48 -14.72 -1.67
N LEU A 632 27.76 -14.28 -1.77
CA LEU A 632 28.88 -15.15 -2.08
C LEU A 632 29.51 -15.76 -0.82
N LEU A 633 29.93 -17.01 -0.88
CA LEU A 633 30.65 -17.73 0.18
C LEU A 633 31.87 -18.45 -0.37
N ALA A 634 33.02 -18.21 0.25
CA ALA A 634 34.28 -18.85 -0.13
C ALA A 634 35.11 -19.26 1.11
N PRO A 635 35.89 -20.38 1.02
CA PRO A 635 36.73 -20.86 2.14
C PRO A 635 38.02 -20.07 2.30
N SER A 636 38.37 -19.16 1.38
CA SER A 636 39.57 -18.34 1.46
C SER A 636 39.36 -16.97 0.82
N LEU A 637 40.20 -15.99 1.21
CA LEU A 637 40.23 -14.65 0.63
C LEU A 637 40.50 -14.69 -0.88
N HIS A 638 41.48 -15.51 -1.30
CA HIS A 638 41.79 -15.65 -2.70
C HIS A 638 40.58 -16.18 -3.50
N ALA A 639 39.94 -17.23 -3.01
CA ALA A 639 38.76 -17.80 -3.66
C ALA A 639 37.63 -16.74 -3.78
N LEU A 640 37.36 -15.96 -2.72
CA LEU A 640 36.35 -14.89 -2.79
C LEU A 640 36.72 -13.81 -3.81
N GLN A 641 37.98 -13.41 -3.89
CA GLN A 641 38.42 -12.44 -4.89
C GLN A 641 38.28 -12.97 -6.33
N GLN A 642 38.54 -14.28 -6.56
CA GLN A 642 38.32 -14.89 -7.87
C GLN A 642 36.85 -14.95 -8.25
N MET A 643 35.96 -15.19 -7.28
CA MET A 643 34.51 -15.10 -7.50
C MET A 643 34.08 -13.69 -7.83
N LEU A 644 34.61 -12.67 -7.14
CA LEU A 644 34.32 -11.25 -7.42
C LEU A 644 34.74 -10.85 -8.84
N ILE A 645 35.94 -11.29 -9.29
CA ILE A 645 36.41 -11.08 -10.67
C ILE A 645 35.44 -11.72 -11.67
N THR A 646 34.99 -12.94 -11.42
CA THR A 646 34.02 -13.63 -12.27
C THR A 646 32.69 -12.87 -12.35
N CYS A 647 32.23 -12.30 -11.23
CA CYS A 647 31.02 -11.47 -11.20
C CYS A 647 31.22 -10.17 -11.99
N GLU A 648 32.38 -9.55 -11.91
CA GLU A 648 32.73 -8.34 -12.66
C GLU A 648 32.75 -8.58 -14.17
N GLU A 649 33.44 -9.64 -14.62
CA GLU A 649 33.44 -10.11 -16.02
C GLU A 649 32.01 -10.29 -16.54
N PHE A 650 31.19 -11.04 -15.78
CA PHE A 650 29.80 -11.29 -16.14
C PHE A 650 28.97 -9.99 -16.20
N ALA A 651 29.15 -9.09 -15.25
CA ALA A 651 28.43 -7.83 -15.21
C ALA A 651 28.75 -6.95 -16.42
N ILE A 652 30.02 -6.87 -16.86
CA ILE A 652 30.43 -6.14 -18.04
C ILE A 652 29.77 -6.73 -19.30
N GLU A 653 29.83 -8.05 -19.49
CA GLU A 653 29.21 -8.72 -20.64
C GLU A 653 27.70 -8.54 -20.72
N HIS A 654 27.02 -8.48 -19.55
CA HIS A 654 25.55 -8.42 -19.45
C HIS A 654 25.04 -6.99 -19.20
N ASN A 655 25.89 -5.97 -19.32
CA ASN A 655 25.52 -4.56 -19.04
C ASN A 655 24.90 -4.35 -17.64
N LEU A 656 25.36 -5.11 -16.66
CA LEU A 656 24.96 -4.99 -15.27
C LEU A 656 26.00 -4.17 -14.48
N ARG A 657 25.58 -3.62 -13.34
CA ARG A 657 26.47 -2.85 -12.46
C ARG A 657 26.27 -3.22 -11.02
N PHE A 658 27.36 -3.46 -10.30
CA PHE A 658 27.32 -3.62 -8.85
C PHE A 658 27.30 -2.27 -8.14
N SER A 659 26.67 -2.24 -6.98
CA SER A 659 26.59 -1.04 -6.14
C SER A 659 27.83 -0.93 -5.28
N THR A 660 28.95 -0.47 -5.88
CA THR A 660 30.20 -0.13 -5.20
C THR A 660 30.31 1.37 -5.01
N HIS A 661 31.09 1.79 -4.03
CA HIS A 661 31.41 3.20 -3.79
C HIS A 661 32.70 3.33 -3.00
N PRO A 662 33.61 4.29 -3.32
CA PRO A 662 34.85 4.53 -2.58
C PRO A 662 34.60 4.82 -1.08
N GLU A 663 33.52 5.52 -0.74
CA GLU A 663 33.11 5.71 0.65
C GLU A 663 32.42 4.48 1.22
N PRO A 664 32.95 3.81 2.26
CA PRO A 664 32.41 2.57 2.82
C PRO A 664 30.93 2.68 3.28
N LYS A 665 30.50 3.86 3.74
CA LYS A 665 29.11 4.09 4.20
C LYS A 665 28.11 4.09 3.06
N LYS A 666 28.51 4.48 1.85
CA LYS A 666 27.66 4.53 0.65
C LYS A 666 27.71 3.22 -0.14
N CYS A 667 28.76 2.42 0.05
CA CYS A 667 28.89 1.11 -0.60
C CYS A 667 27.84 0.14 -0.07
N LYS A 668 27.01 -0.42 -0.96
CA LYS A 668 26.01 -1.41 -0.57
C LYS A 668 26.57 -2.84 -0.63
N THR A 669 27.51 -3.11 -1.53
CA THR A 669 28.26 -4.37 -1.58
C THR A 669 29.23 -4.42 -0.42
N LYS A 670 29.15 -5.44 0.44
CA LYS A 670 29.89 -5.52 1.71
C LYS A 670 30.47 -6.90 1.92
N CYS A 671 31.67 -6.95 2.51
CA CYS A 671 32.32 -8.20 2.89
C CYS A 671 32.16 -8.53 4.38
N LEU A 672 32.00 -9.80 4.71
CA LEU A 672 32.03 -10.35 6.06
C LEU A 672 33.09 -11.45 6.14
N ALA A 673 33.72 -11.60 7.31
CA ALA A 673 34.63 -12.70 7.57
C ALA A 673 34.26 -13.41 8.86
N PHE A 674 34.11 -14.71 8.77
CA PHE A 674 33.83 -15.62 9.88
C PHE A 674 35.15 -16.26 10.29
N LEU A 675 35.79 -15.71 11.34
CA LEU A 675 37.13 -16.03 11.76
C LEU A 675 37.13 -16.63 13.17
N TYR A 676 38.03 -17.55 13.42
CA TYR A 676 38.32 -18.05 14.78
C TYR A 676 39.07 -17.01 15.62
N LYS A 677 40.01 -16.30 14.99
CA LYS A 677 40.76 -15.21 15.64
C LYS A 677 40.65 -13.95 14.81
N LYS A 678 40.30 -12.86 15.47
CA LYS A 678 40.23 -11.54 14.82
C LYS A 678 41.61 -11.11 14.34
N ARG A 679 41.71 -10.71 13.07
CA ARG A 679 42.91 -10.17 12.43
C ARG A 679 42.53 -9.12 11.39
N GLU A 680 43.45 -8.31 11.00
CA GLU A 680 43.28 -7.43 9.85
C GLU A 680 43.23 -8.23 8.56
N LEU A 681 42.33 -7.86 7.68
CA LEU A 681 42.13 -8.53 6.40
C LEU A 681 42.53 -7.58 5.26
N PRO A 682 43.12 -8.08 4.19
CA PRO A 682 43.35 -7.29 3.01
C PRO A 682 42.00 -6.85 2.40
N LYS A 683 42.01 -5.73 1.73
CA LYS A 683 40.84 -5.26 1.00
C LYS A 683 40.61 -6.10 -0.24
N LEU A 684 39.38 -6.48 -0.49
CA LEU A 684 38.95 -7.10 -1.73
C LEU A 684 38.44 -6.00 -2.68
N LYS A 685 38.56 -6.25 -3.99
CA LYS A 685 38.18 -5.29 -5.02
C LYS A 685 37.05 -5.80 -5.89
N LEU A 686 36.17 -4.90 -6.29
CA LEU A 686 35.13 -5.13 -7.28
C LEU A 686 34.91 -3.84 -8.08
N CYS A 687 34.93 -3.92 -9.39
CA CYS A 687 34.80 -2.76 -10.31
C CYS A 687 35.80 -1.61 -9.99
N GLY A 688 37.01 -1.97 -9.57
CA GLY A 688 38.06 -0.99 -9.21
C GLY A 688 37.95 -0.41 -7.79
N ASP A 689 36.82 -0.57 -7.10
CA ASP A 689 36.61 -0.06 -5.73
C ASP A 689 37.01 -1.08 -4.67
N ASP A 690 37.53 -0.57 -3.54
CA ASP A 690 37.82 -1.35 -2.34
C ASP A 690 36.53 -1.65 -1.58
N LEU A 691 36.23 -2.94 -1.34
CA LEU A 691 35.06 -3.36 -0.60
C LEU A 691 35.26 -3.25 0.93
N PRO A 692 34.27 -2.71 1.66
CA PRO A 692 34.33 -2.59 3.10
C PRO A 692 34.08 -3.92 3.82
N TRP A 693 34.93 -4.26 4.82
CA TRP A 693 34.63 -5.30 5.80
C TRP A 693 33.69 -4.78 6.86
N VAL A 694 32.62 -5.54 7.15
CA VAL A 694 31.62 -5.18 8.15
C VAL A 694 31.39 -6.35 9.12
N ASP A 695 31.00 -6.00 10.36
CA ASP A 695 30.68 -7.00 11.38
C ASP A 695 29.24 -7.50 11.26
N VAL A 696 28.36 -6.69 10.65
CA VAL A 696 26.92 -6.99 10.48
C VAL A 696 26.46 -6.54 9.11
N CYS A 697 25.73 -7.39 8.40
CA CYS A 697 25.01 -7.03 7.19
C CYS A 697 23.53 -7.44 7.27
N LYS A 698 22.69 -6.74 6.53
CA LYS A 698 21.28 -7.12 6.36
C LYS A 698 21.14 -7.99 5.11
N HIS A 699 20.60 -9.19 5.27
CA HIS A 699 20.30 -10.10 4.16
C HIS A 699 18.84 -10.52 4.22
N LEU A 700 18.08 -10.17 3.20
CA LEU A 700 16.65 -10.50 3.05
C LEU A 700 15.80 -10.24 4.32
N GLY A 701 16.05 -9.14 4.99
CA GLY A 701 15.34 -8.73 6.20
C GLY A 701 15.88 -9.26 7.52
N ASN A 702 16.92 -10.10 7.50
CA ASN A 702 17.61 -10.66 8.68
C ASN A 702 18.99 -10.03 8.84
N ASN A 703 19.49 -9.91 10.09
CA ASN A 703 20.82 -9.39 10.38
C ASN A 703 21.82 -10.53 10.51
N VAL A 704 22.69 -10.69 9.52
CA VAL A 704 23.80 -11.66 9.52
C VAL A 704 25.02 -10.99 10.18
N VAL A 705 25.56 -11.62 11.20
CA VAL A 705 26.70 -11.14 12.00
C VAL A 705 27.90 -12.02 11.71
N ASN A 706 29.10 -11.44 11.71
CA ASN A 706 30.37 -12.14 11.47
C ASN A 706 30.76 -13.19 12.55
N LYS A 707 29.85 -13.44 13.49
CA LYS A 707 29.95 -14.51 14.50
C LYS A 707 28.80 -15.49 14.34
N TYR A 708 29.11 -16.75 14.16
CA TYR A 708 28.09 -17.81 14.18
C TYR A 708 27.56 -18.00 15.60
N ASN A 709 26.46 -17.30 15.92
CA ASN A 709 25.92 -17.21 17.26
C ASN A 709 24.40 -17.38 17.37
N GLY A 710 23.79 -18.11 16.42
CA GLY A 710 22.35 -18.41 16.44
C GLY A 710 21.46 -17.18 16.32
N MET A 711 21.89 -16.19 15.57
CA MET A 711 21.10 -14.97 15.28
C MET A 711 20.71 -14.14 16.51
N LYS A 712 21.53 -14.15 17.57
CA LYS A 712 21.24 -13.47 18.85
C LYS A 712 20.85 -12.00 18.66
N GLN A 713 21.59 -11.27 17.82
CA GLN A 713 21.34 -9.86 17.59
C GLN A 713 20.01 -9.60 16.88
N ASP A 714 19.62 -10.50 15.96
CA ASP A 714 18.34 -10.41 15.27
C ASP A 714 17.17 -10.60 16.25
N ILE A 715 17.29 -11.56 17.17
CA ILE A 715 16.31 -11.78 18.26
C ILE A 715 16.13 -10.51 19.09
N LEU A 716 17.24 -9.85 19.50
CA LEU A 716 17.19 -8.65 20.34
C LEU A 716 16.55 -7.45 19.61
N ILE A 717 16.87 -7.26 18.33
CA ILE A 717 16.28 -6.18 17.52
C ILE A 717 14.77 -6.41 17.36
N LYS A 718 14.35 -7.62 17.01
CA LYS A 718 12.92 -7.93 16.84
C LYS A 718 12.15 -7.91 18.16
N ARG A 719 12.79 -8.30 19.28
CA ARG A 719 12.23 -8.08 20.61
C ARG A 719 11.98 -6.59 20.89
N GLY A 720 12.95 -5.72 20.57
CA GLY A 720 12.79 -4.28 20.73
C GLY A 720 11.61 -3.73 19.94
N ILE A 721 11.49 -4.12 18.67
CA ILE A 721 10.36 -3.74 17.80
C ILE A 721 9.03 -4.22 18.39
N MET A 722 8.95 -5.47 18.86
CA MET A 722 7.76 -6.02 19.50
C MET A 722 7.34 -5.20 20.73
N VAL A 723 8.29 -4.90 21.63
CA VAL A 723 8.01 -4.14 22.87
C VAL A 723 7.49 -2.74 22.53
N THR A 724 8.13 -2.04 21.60
CA THR A 724 7.69 -0.71 21.15
C THR A 724 6.27 -0.76 20.59
N LYS A 725 5.99 -1.73 19.71
CA LYS A 725 4.66 -1.90 19.13
C LYS A 725 3.59 -2.24 20.17
N ASN A 726 3.92 -3.06 21.16
CA ASN A 726 2.99 -3.39 22.24
C ASN A 726 2.67 -2.17 23.13
N ILE A 727 3.65 -1.29 23.36
CA ILE A 727 3.41 -0.03 24.09
C ILE A 727 2.50 0.90 23.25
N GLU A 728 2.80 1.07 21.96
CA GLU A 728 1.96 1.87 21.04
C GLU A 728 0.51 1.35 21.03
N LEU A 729 0.33 0.03 20.88
CA LEU A 729 -1.00 -0.60 20.88
C LEU A 729 -1.74 -0.44 22.20
N ASN A 730 -1.08 -0.61 23.33
CA ASN A 730 -1.71 -0.40 24.62
C ASN A 730 -2.16 1.05 24.82
N GLN A 731 -1.37 2.05 24.40
CA GLN A 731 -1.75 3.46 24.46
C GLN A 731 -2.94 3.76 23.54
N GLU A 732 -2.95 3.22 22.33
CA GLU A 732 -4.02 3.42 21.35
C GLU A 732 -5.34 2.74 21.75
N PHE A 733 -5.28 1.56 22.39
CA PHE A 733 -6.45 0.72 22.70
C PHE A 733 -6.71 0.57 24.20
N PHE A 734 -6.23 1.49 25.03
CA PHE A 734 -6.35 1.41 26.48
C PHE A 734 -7.79 1.21 26.99
N SER A 735 -8.76 1.84 26.35
CA SER A 735 -10.19 1.72 26.69
C SER A 735 -10.92 0.54 26.03
N SER A 736 -10.20 -0.32 25.29
CA SER A 736 -10.79 -1.45 24.58
C SER A 736 -10.67 -2.74 25.39
N HIS A 737 -11.60 -3.68 25.17
CA HIS A 737 -11.54 -4.99 25.84
C HIS A 737 -10.21 -5.70 25.56
N PRO A 738 -9.60 -6.40 26.56
CA PRO A 738 -8.30 -7.06 26.40
C PRO A 738 -8.21 -8.04 25.24
N VAL A 739 -9.25 -8.85 24.98
CA VAL A 739 -9.30 -9.78 23.84
C VAL A 739 -9.08 -9.04 22.52
N SER A 740 -9.67 -7.87 22.39
CA SER A 740 -9.50 -7.05 21.21
C SER A 740 -8.07 -6.52 21.07
N ARG A 741 -7.45 -6.11 22.17
CA ARG A 741 -6.03 -5.71 22.21
C ARG A 741 -5.11 -6.85 21.83
N VAL A 742 -5.42 -8.07 22.29
CA VAL A 742 -4.68 -9.30 21.94
C VAL A 742 -4.78 -9.60 20.46
N ASN A 743 -5.99 -9.58 19.89
CA ASN A 743 -6.20 -9.85 18.47
C ASN A 743 -5.41 -8.88 17.59
N VAL A 744 -5.45 -7.58 17.91
CA VAL A 744 -4.64 -6.57 17.18
C VAL A 744 -3.15 -6.86 17.36
N ASN A 745 -2.69 -7.20 18.55
CA ASN A 745 -1.31 -7.54 18.84
C ASN A 745 -0.83 -8.78 18.07
N GLN A 746 -1.65 -9.82 17.98
CA GLN A 746 -1.32 -11.02 17.18
C GLN A 746 -1.11 -10.69 15.69
N ILE A 747 -1.93 -9.81 15.13
CA ILE A 747 -1.79 -9.36 13.74
C ILE A 747 -0.49 -8.57 13.54
N TYR A 748 -0.11 -7.71 14.48
CA TYR A 748 1.13 -6.93 14.41
C TYR A 748 2.39 -7.73 14.68
N ASN A 749 2.33 -8.73 15.58
CA ASN A 749 3.47 -9.52 16.03
C ASN A 749 3.50 -10.96 15.50
N SER A 750 2.49 -11.40 14.73
CA SER A 750 2.39 -12.77 14.19
C SER A 750 3.57 -13.18 13.31
N HIS A 751 4.39 -12.22 12.89
CA HIS A 751 5.49 -12.48 11.98
C HIS A 751 6.83 -12.12 12.60
N PHE A 752 7.35 -12.98 13.49
CA PHE A 752 8.78 -13.00 13.75
C PHE A 752 9.50 -13.53 12.48
N THR A 753 9.52 -12.71 11.43
CA THR A 753 10.19 -13.06 10.17
C THR A 753 11.63 -13.45 10.46
N GLY A 754 12.05 -14.64 10.01
CA GLY A 754 13.38 -15.20 10.30
C GLY A 754 13.49 -15.95 11.62
N SER A 755 12.41 -16.11 12.41
CA SER A 755 12.45 -16.92 13.63
C SER A 755 12.91 -18.37 13.44
N PRO A 756 12.67 -19.05 12.29
CA PRO A 756 13.24 -20.38 12.06
C PRO A 756 14.77 -20.42 12.05
N LEU A 757 15.45 -19.28 11.90
CA LEU A 757 16.90 -19.17 11.93
C LEU A 757 17.46 -19.02 13.35
N TRP A 758 16.62 -18.82 14.36
CA TRP A 758 17.03 -18.52 15.73
C TRP A 758 17.38 -19.76 16.54
N ASN A 759 18.30 -19.61 17.46
CA ASN A 759 18.43 -20.59 18.54
C ASN A 759 17.29 -20.35 19.55
N LEU A 760 16.26 -21.20 19.52
CA LEU A 760 15.03 -21.09 20.31
C LEU A 760 15.26 -21.23 21.82
N PHE A 761 16.41 -21.76 22.23
CA PHE A 761 16.78 -22.01 23.62
C PHE A 761 17.91 -21.08 24.11
N SER A 762 18.23 -20.06 23.34
CA SER A 762 19.23 -19.07 23.71
C SER A 762 18.74 -18.15 24.84
N LYS A 763 19.70 -17.50 25.52
CA LYS A 763 19.40 -16.48 26.54
C LYS A 763 18.54 -15.33 25.96
N GLU A 764 18.78 -14.95 24.73
CA GLU A 764 18.06 -13.89 24.01
C GLU A 764 16.62 -14.33 23.68
N ALA A 765 16.40 -15.60 23.35
CA ALA A 765 15.06 -16.16 23.17
C ALA A 765 14.27 -16.18 24.51
N ILE A 766 14.92 -16.47 25.64
CA ILE A 766 14.31 -16.37 26.97
C ILE A 766 13.95 -14.91 27.30
N GLN A 767 14.80 -13.95 26.92
CA GLN A 767 14.49 -12.52 27.11
C GLN A 767 13.29 -12.07 26.25
N LEU A 768 13.16 -12.60 25.04
CA LEU A 768 11.98 -12.39 24.19
C LEU A 768 10.72 -12.96 24.86
N GLU A 769 10.79 -14.18 25.39
CA GLU A 769 9.70 -14.82 26.12
C GLU A 769 9.26 -13.99 27.34
N ASN A 770 10.19 -13.50 28.14
CA ASN A 770 9.88 -12.64 29.27
C ASN A 770 9.19 -11.33 28.86
N SER A 771 9.64 -10.75 27.74
CA SER A 771 9.00 -9.55 27.18
C SER A 771 7.60 -9.84 26.63
N TRP A 772 7.39 -11.01 26.03
CA TRP A 772 6.09 -11.49 25.57
C TRP A 772 5.10 -11.65 26.73
N ASN A 773 5.52 -12.35 27.77
CA ASN A 773 4.71 -12.56 28.98
C ASN A 773 4.36 -11.24 29.70
N ARG A 774 5.30 -10.29 29.73
CA ARG A 774 5.03 -8.94 30.25
C ARG A 774 4.00 -8.20 29.42
N SER A 775 4.09 -8.31 28.09
CA SER A 775 3.11 -7.69 27.18
C SER A 775 1.71 -8.29 27.36
N ALA A 776 1.60 -9.60 27.53
CA ALA A 776 0.33 -10.27 27.81
C ALA A 776 -0.31 -9.74 29.11
N ARG A 777 0.47 -9.61 30.20
CA ARG A 777 -0.03 -9.02 31.46
C ARG A 777 -0.52 -7.58 31.27
N LEU A 778 0.26 -6.76 30.57
CA LEU A 778 -0.12 -5.35 30.33
C LEU A 778 -1.38 -5.22 29.45
N MET A 779 -1.57 -6.12 28.49
CA MET A 779 -2.76 -6.10 27.62
C MET A 779 -4.04 -6.50 28.35
N TRP A 780 -3.93 -7.31 29.40
CA TRP A 780 -5.05 -7.78 30.23
C TRP A 780 -5.17 -7.04 31.55
N ASP A 781 -4.35 -6.01 31.80
CA ASP A 781 -4.26 -5.29 33.05
C ASP A 781 -4.02 -6.21 34.27
N LEU A 782 -3.31 -7.33 34.07
CA LEU A 782 -2.97 -8.28 35.12
C LEU A 782 -1.78 -7.78 35.91
N PRO A 783 -1.70 -8.15 37.25
CA PRO A 783 -0.54 -7.87 38.06
C PRO A 783 0.75 -8.37 37.38
N LEU A 784 1.84 -7.61 37.52
CA LEU A 784 3.14 -8.01 36.92
C LEU A 784 3.70 -9.33 37.47
N ARG A 785 3.25 -9.73 38.67
CA ARG A 785 3.62 -10.99 39.35
C ARG A 785 2.72 -12.18 38.97
N THR A 786 1.68 -11.99 38.16
CA THR A 786 0.81 -13.09 37.70
C THR A 786 1.65 -14.24 37.13
N HIS A 787 1.37 -15.47 37.60
CA HIS A 787 2.13 -16.66 37.23
C HIS A 787 2.07 -16.94 35.71
N ARG A 788 3.18 -17.45 35.18
CA ARG A 788 3.33 -17.67 33.73
C ARG A 788 2.36 -18.69 33.16
N TYR A 789 2.06 -19.76 33.93
CA TYR A 789 1.17 -20.84 33.53
C TYR A 789 -0.30 -20.38 33.41
N LEU A 790 -0.67 -19.32 34.11
CA LEU A 790 -2.01 -18.73 34.04
C LEU A 790 -2.22 -17.80 32.85
N LEU A 791 -1.13 -17.31 32.22
CA LEU A 791 -1.25 -16.30 31.15
C LEU A 791 -1.99 -16.86 29.93
N GLU A 792 -1.64 -18.06 29.45
CA GLU A 792 -2.30 -18.63 28.26
C GLU A 792 -3.78 -18.94 28.52
N PRO A 793 -4.19 -19.60 29.63
CA PRO A 793 -5.59 -19.84 29.92
C PRO A 793 -6.43 -18.56 30.10
N ILE A 794 -5.85 -17.52 30.74
CA ILE A 794 -6.56 -16.24 30.95
C ILE A 794 -6.62 -15.42 29.66
N THR A 795 -5.49 -15.27 28.97
CA THR A 795 -5.34 -14.30 27.89
C THR A 795 -5.64 -14.87 26.51
N GLU A 796 -5.74 -16.19 26.40
CA GLU A 796 -5.86 -16.94 25.11
C GLU A 796 -4.70 -16.66 24.15
N VAL A 797 -3.60 -16.08 24.65
CA VAL A 797 -2.39 -15.81 23.88
C VAL A 797 -1.47 -17.00 23.97
N SER A 798 -1.26 -17.69 22.86
CA SER A 798 -0.33 -18.82 22.81
C SER A 798 1.05 -18.44 23.31
N HIS A 799 1.67 -19.33 24.04
CA HIS A 799 3.04 -19.14 24.54
C HIS A 799 4.02 -18.92 23.38
N VAL A 800 4.87 -17.91 23.46
CA VAL A 800 5.77 -17.55 22.35
C VAL A 800 6.69 -18.69 21.92
N LYS A 801 7.14 -19.53 22.84
CA LYS A 801 7.95 -20.73 22.52
C LYS A 801 7.20 -21.71 21.62
N LEU A 802 5.91 -21.93 21.85
CA LEU A 802 5.08 -22.78 20.99
C LEU A 802 4.94 -22.16 19.61
N LEU A 803 4.71 -20.86 19.53
CA LEU A 803 4.63 -20.14 18.27
C LEU A 803 5.93 -20.29 17.47
N LEU A 804 7.07 -20.03 18.11
CA LEU A 804 8.39 -20.15 17.48
C LEU A 804 8.72 -21.59 17.06
N ALA A 805 8.38 -22.58 17.91
CA ALA A 805 8.56 -24.01 17.59
C ALA A 805 7.70 -24.44 16.40
N LYS A 806 6.42 -24.02 16.35
CA LYS A 806 5.54 -24.27 15.19
C LYS A 806 6.09 -23.66 13.92
N GLN A 807 6.56 -22.41 13.98
CA GLN A 807 7.19 -21.74 12.82
C GLN A 807 8.45 -22.47 12.36
N PHE A 808 9.30 -22.90 13.28
CA PHE A 808 10.52 -23.63 12.98
C PHE A 808 10.23 -24.98 12.31
N LEU A 809 9.33 -25.80 12.88
CA LEU A 809 8.97 -27.10 12.29
C LEU A 809 8.20 -26.97 10.99
N GLY A 810 7.32 -25.96 10.87
CA GLY A 810 6.66 -25.65 9.61
C GLY A 810 7.66 -25.28 8.51
N PHE A 811 8.69 -24.53 8.86
CA PHE A 811 9.79 -24.20 7.96
C PHE A 811 10.59 -25.44 7.54
N LEU A 812 10.95 -26.35 8.46
CA LEU A 812 11.62 -27.60 8.10
C LEU A 812 10.75 -28.50 7.20
N SER A 813 9.44 -28.54 7.46
CA SER A 813 8.49 -29.22 6.55
C SER A 813 8.45 -28.57 5.16
N GLN A 814 8.59 -27.26 5.07
CA GLN A 814 8.70 -26.55 3.80
C GLN A 814 9.99 -26.94 3.06
N ILE A 815 11.13 -27.02 3.75
CA ILE A 815 12.39 -27.47 3.15
C ILE A 815 12.24 -28.88 2.58
N ARG A 816 11.70 -29.82 3.35
CA ARG A 816 11.50 -31.22 2.89
C ARG A 816 10.57 -31.36 1.68
N LYS A 817 9.63 -30.46 1.52
CA LYS A 817 8.71 -30.41 0.36
C LYS A 817 9.20 -29.53 -0.77
N SER A 818 10.36 -28.90 -0.62
CA SER A 818 10.94 -28.03 -1.65
C SER A 818 11.36 -28.86 -2.85
N PRO A 819 11.17 -28.38 -4.09
CA PRO A 819 11.76 -29.01 -5.28
C PRO A 819 13.27 -28.80 -5.37
N LYS A 820 13.87 -27.99 -4.48
CA LYS A 820 15.30 -27.65 -4.46
C LYS A 820 16.11 -28.70 -3.72
N LEU A 821 17.13 -29.21 -4.38
CA LEU A 821 17.97 -30.30 -3.83
C LEU A 821 18.87 -29.78 -2.69
N LEU A 822 19.56 -28.63 -2.89
CA LEU A 822 20.53 -28.14 -1.92
C LEU A 822 19.97 -27.88 -0.50
N PRO A 823 18.78 -27.28 -0.31
CA PRO A 823 18.22 -27.12 1.05
C PRO A 823 17.94 -28.46 1.73
N ILE A 824 17.55 -29.49 0.99
CA ILE A 824 17.33 -30.86 1.52
C ILE A 824 18.66 -31.47 1.96
N GLU A 825 19.69 -31.45 1.12
CA GLU A 825 21.02 -31.94 1.44
C GLU A 825 21.65 -31.22 2.65
N LEU A 826 21.49 -29.90 2.74
CA LEU A 826 21.93 -29.14 3.90
C LEU A 826 21.17 -29.52 5.17
N LEU A 827 19.85 -29.72 5.07
CA LEU A 827 19.06 -30.18 6.22
C LEU A 827 19.53 -31.55 6.72
N ASP A 828 19.76 -32.50 5.82
CA ASP A 828 20.24 -33.84 6.15
C ASP A 828 21.64 -33.80 6.80
N ALA A 829 22.50 -32.89 6.34
CA ALA A 829 23.84 -32.69 6.91
C ALA A 829 23.84 -32.08 8.32
N VAL A 830 22.81 -31.30 8.69
CA VAL A 830 22.80 -30.53 9.95
C VAL A 830 21.78 -30.99 10.97
N MET A 831 20.73 -31.73 10.60
CA MET A 831 19.62 -32.08 11.50
C MET A 831 20.01 -32.89 12.73
N TYR A 832 21.06 -33.72 12.61
CA TYR A 832 21.61 -34.52 13.71
C TYR A 832 22.83 -33.87 14.39
N ASP A 833 23.40 -32.80 13.82
CA ASP A 833 24.54 -32.08 14.40
C ASP A 833 24.08 -31.06 15.45
N VAL A 834 24.23 -31.44 16.72
CA VAL A 834 23.86 -30.55 17.85
C VAL A 834 24.69 -29.26 17.93
N ARG A 835 25.77 -29.15 17.18
CA ARG A 835 26.57 -27.92 17.07
C ARG A 835 25.96 -26.93 16.07
N SER A 836 25.05 -27.39 15.17
CA SER A 836 24.27 -26.53 14.31
C SER A 836 23.08 -25.94 15.09
N THR A 837 22.61 -24.76 14.70
CA THR A 837 21.41 -24.17 15.31
C THR A 837 20.17 -25.03 15.05
N THR A 838 20.06 -25.56 13.83
CA THR A 838 18.95 -26.43 13.41
C THR A 838 18.93 -27.75 14.19
N GLY A 839 20.03 -28.47 14.24
CA GLY A 839 20.12 -29.74 14.97
C GLY A 839 19.98 -29.55 16.49
N TYR A 840 20.53 -28.46 17.05
CA TYR A 840 20.36 -28.14 18.46
C TYR A 840 18.89 -27.92 18.82
N ASN A 841 18.18 -27.10 18.02
CA ASN A 841 16.76 -26.86 18.22
C ASN A 841 15.96 -28.16 18.13
N LEU A 842 16.20 -28.98 17.10
CA LEU A 842 15.52 -30.26 16.92
C LEU A 842 15.73 -31.20 18.12
N ARG A 843 16.98 -31.36 18.58
CA ARG A 843 17.27 -32.22 19.74
C ARG A 843 16.60 -31.71 21.02
N ARG A 844 16.57 -30.37 21.23
CA ARG A 844 15.90 -29.81 22.43
C ARG A 844 14.39 -29.98 22.36
N LEU A 845 13.79 -29.83 21.17
CA LEU A 845 12.37 -30.09 20.97
C LEU A 845 12.02 -31.57 21.13
N MET A 846 12.86 -32.47 20.62
CA MET A 846 12.71 -33.91 20.80
C MET A 846 12.64 -34.29 22.30
N LEU A 847 13.56 -33.74 23.12
CA LEU A 847 13.56 -33.96 24.56
C LEU A 847 12.32 -33.41 25.25
N LEU A 848 11.85 -32.23 24.86
CA LEU A 848 10.64 -31.62 25.41
C LEU A 848 9.37 -32.42 25.07
N LEU A 849 9.35 -33.10 23.94
CA LEU A 849 8.23 -33.88 23.43
C LEU A 849 8.30 -35.36 23.82
N ASN A 850 9.31 -35.78 24.59
CA ASN A 850 9.60 -37.20 24.94
C ASN A 850 9.63 -38.09 23.69
N LYS A 851 10.19 -37.61 22.56
CA LYS A 851 10.39 -38.40 21.35
C LYS A 851 11.75 -39.04 21.33
N THR A 852 11.84 -40.20 20.71
CA THR A 852 13.09 -40.99 20.62
C THR A 852 13.91 -40.62 19.40
N SER A 853 13.29 -40.07 18.36
CA SER A 853 13.95 -39.63 17.11
C SER A 853 13.45 -38.26 16.66
N VAL A 854 14.34 -37.52 16.01
CA VAL A 854 14.04 -36.23 15.39
C VAL A 854 12.97 -36.34 14.31
N ASP A 855 12.94 -37.47 13.60
CA ASP A 855 11.97 -37.74 12.50
C ASP A 855 10.53 -37.89 13.02
N GLN A 856 10.34 -38.16 14.31
CA GLN A 856 9.03 -38.30 14.96
C GLN A 856 8.41 -36.97 15.35
N ILE A 857 9.14 -35.88 15.22
CA ILE A 857 8.63 -34.56 15.62
C ILE A 857 7.78 -33.96 14.49
N SER A 858 6.55 -33.58 14.82
CA SER A 858 5.64 -32.92 13.90
C SER A 858 5.06 -31.62 14.49
N VAL A 859 4.51 -30.77 13.64
CA VAL A 859 3.76 -29.58 14.09
C VAL A 859 2.56 -29.97 14.95
N ASN A 860 1.96 -31.12 14.70
CA ASN A 860 0.80 -31.61 15.45
C ASN A 860 1.11 -31.98 16.90
N ASP A 861 2.33 -32.40 17.21
CA ASP A 861 2.74 -32.69 18.59
C ASP A 861 2.59 -31.49 19.53
N PHE A 862 2.69 -30.25 18.98
CA PHE A 862 2.54 -29.00 19.73
C PHE A 862 1.10 -28.56 19.94
N LYS A 863 0.12 -29.19 19.30
CA LYS A 863 -1.29 -28.96 19.58
C LYS A 863 -1.74 -29.63 20.88
N LEU A 864 -0.99 -30.61 21.32
CA LEU A 864 -1.31 -31.46 22.50
C LEU A 864 -0.54 -31.05 23.76
N ILE A 865 0.42 -30.11 23.66
CA ILE A 865 1.14 -29.63 24.85
C ILE A 865 0.28 -28.59 25.55
N GLU A 866 -0.43 -29.02 26.59
CA GLU A 866 -0.79 -28.14 27.70
C GLU A 866 0.49 -27.89 28.50
N TYR A 867 1.02 -26.67 28.45
CA TYR A 867 2.29 -26.31 29.09
C TYR A 867 2.24 -26.49 30.62
N HIS A 868 1.03 -26.39 31.21
CA HIS A 868 0.71 -26.79 32.58
C HIS A 868 -0.76 -27.20 32.60
N PRO A 869 -1.12 -28.43 32.98
CA PRO A 869 -2.51 -28.79 33.22
C PRO A 869 -3.07 -27.89 34.34
N VAL A 870 -4.10 -27.15 34.03
CA VAL A 870 -4.81 -26.29 34.97
C VAL A 870 -5.68 -27.18 35.81
N SER A 871 -5.57 -27.12 37.15
CA SER A 871 -6.45 -27.86 38.10
C SER A 871 -7.92 -27.46 37.88
N GLU A 872 -8.84 -28.31 38.26
CA GLU A 872 -10.28 -27.96 38.20
C GLU A 872 -10.60 -26.73 39.05
N GLU A 873 -9.93 -26.61 40.20
CA GLU A 873 -10.04 -25.46 41.10
C GLU A 873 -9.52 -24.16 40.42
N ASP A 874 -8.42 -24.24 39.65
CA ASP A 874 -7.89 -23.08 38.93
C ASP A 874 -8.74 -22.68 37.75
N LYS A 875 -9.49 -23.62 37.13
CA LYS A 875 -10.42 -23.33 36.03
C LYS A 875 -11.52 -22.36 36.46
N TRP A 876 -12.05 -22.54 37.68
CA TRP A 876 -13.05 -21.62 38.22
C TRP A 876 -12.48 -20.20 38.39
N LYS A 877 -11.29 -20.08 38.98
CA LYS A 877 -10.62 -18.79 39.22
C LYS A 877 -10.28 -18.07 37.89
N ILE A 878 -9.87 -18.82 36.90
CA ILE A 878 -9.61 -18.29 35.53
C ILE A 878 -10.90 -17.77 34.89
N SER A 879 -12.01 -18.52 35.01
CA SER A 879 -13.32 -18.09 34.49
C SER A 879 -13.76 -16.79 35.16
N PHE A 880 -13.57 -16.65 36.43
CA PHE A 880 -13.93 -15.47 37.19
C PHE A 880 -13.08 -14.24 36.84
N VAL A 881 -11.76 -14.41 36.59
CA VAL A 881 -10.89 -13.31 36.08
C VAL A 881 -11.37 -12.83 34.71
N LYS A 882 -11.81 -13.72 33.83
CA LYS A 882 -12.39 -13.36 32.53
C LYS A 882 -13.69 -12.59 32.69
N GLU A 883 -14.56 -13.02 33.61
CA GLU A 883 -15.84 -12.38 33.93
C GLU A 883 -15.67 -10.96 34.48
N ILE A 884 -14.79 -10.76 35.46
CA ILE A 884 -14.45 -9.43 35.97
C ILE A 884 -13.92 -8.52 34.82
N THR A 885 -13.10 -9.08 33.93
CA THR A 885 -12.56 -8.34 32.81
C THR A 885 -13.69 -7.93 31.85
N ASP A 886 -14.62 -8.80 31.59
CA ASP A 886 -15.80 -8.53 30.75
C ASP A 886 -16.67 -7.43 31.35
N VAL A 887 -16.96 -7.49 32.64
CA VAL A 887 -17.72 -6.46 33.39
C VAL A 887 -17.04 -5.11 33.28
N LYS A 888 -15.73 -5.04 33.57
CA LYS A 888 -14.95 -3.80 33.52
C LYS A 888 -14.98 -3.12 32.14
N PHE A 889 -14.92 -3.90 31.07
CA PHE A 889 -14.79 -3.35 29.71
C PHE A 889 -16.11 -3.27 28.92
N LYS A 890 -17.14 -4.01 29.32
CA LYS A 890 -18.48 -3.94 28.71
C LYS A 890 -19.38 -2.90 29.38
N GLN A 891 -18.91 -2.22 30.42
CA GLN A 891 -19.72 -1.26 31.23
C GLN A 891 -21.00 -1.90 31.80
N LEU A 892 -20.91 -3.15 32.20
CA LEU A 892 -21.96 -3.79 32.99
C LEU A 892 -21.87 -3.29 34.43
N ASP A 893 -23.01 -3.15 35.11
CA ASP A 893 -23.05 -2.69 36.53
C ASP A 893 -22.20 -3.59 37.42
N VAL A 894 -21.36 -2.97 38.23
CA VAL A 894 -20.34 -3.64 39.09
C VAL A 894 -20.91 -4.07 40.46
N ASP A 895 -22.19 -3.84 40.68
CA ASP A 895 -22.85 -4.05 42.01
C ASP A 895 -23.11 -5.53 42.37
N GLY A 896 -22.08 -6.37 42.36
CA GLY A 896 -22.27 -7.80 42.62
C GLY A 896 -21.06 -8.60 43.07
N PHE A 897 -19.87 -8.00 43.16
CA PHE A 897 -18.68 -8.76 43.58
C PHE A 897 -18.31 -8.48 45.03
N GLU A 898 -18.20 -9.52 45.85
CA GLU A 898 -17.75 -9.39 47.21
C GLU A 898 -16.24 -9.12 47.31
N THR A 899 -15.82 -8.27 48.25
CA THR A 899 -14.43 -7.87 48.42
C THR A 899 -13.50 -9.06 48.76
N GLU A 900 -14.01 -10.07 49.43
CA GLU A 900 -13.29 -11.30 49.76
C GLU A 900 -12.93 -12.14 48.53
N GLU A 901 -13.82 -12.25 47.56
CA GLU A 901 -13.56 -12.96 46.29
C GLU A 901 -12.48 -12.27 45.45
N LEU A 902 -12.45 -10.93 45.45
CA LEU A 902 -11.41 -10.16 44.74
C LEU A 902 -10.03 -10.33 45.40
N GLU A 903 -9.96 -10.42 46.74
CA GLU A 903 -8.69 -10.67 47.45
C GLU A 903 -8.19 -12.10 47.23
N GLU A 904 -9.05 -13.09 47.22
CA GLU A 904 -8.69 -14.48 46.91
C GLU A 904 -8.09 -14.62 45.51
N ILE A 905 -8.64 -13.94 44.54
CA ILE A 905 -8.14 -13.95 43.15
C ILE A 905 -6.81 -13.23 43.01
N LEU A 906 -6.63 -12.06 43.69
CA LEU A 906 -5.35 -11.39 43.72
C LEU A 906 -4.27 -12.29 44.34
N ASN A 907 -4.62 -13.00 45.42
CA ASN A 907 -3.77 -13.99 46.03
C ASN A 907 -3.44 -15.12 45.04
N PHE A 908 -4.44 -15.72 44.37
CA PHE A 908 -4.25 -16.75 43.35
C PHE A 908 -3.33 -16.31 42.19
N LEU A 909 -3.46 -15.09 41.71
CA LEU A 909 -2.64 -14.58 40.60
C LEU A 909 -1.17 -14.33 41.01
N CYS A 910 -0.91 -14.07 42.31
CA CYS A 910 0.37 -13.56 42.80
C CYS A 910 1.09 -14.43 43.83
N THR A 911 0.39 -15.35 44.53
CA THR A 911 0.96 -16.22 45.59
C THR A 911 0.99 -17.67 45.12
N SER A 912 2.18 -18.20 44.87
CA SER A 912 2.66 -19.57 45.08
C SER A 912 4.08 -19.77 44.68
#